data_f0536370dc8d09b109b1a36e784c9b95
#
_entry.id   f0536370dc8d09b109b1a36e784c9b95
#
_cell.length_a   1.000
_cell.length_b   1.000
_cell.length_c   1.000
_cell.angle_alpha   90.00
_cell.angle_beta   90.00
_cell.angle_gamma   90.00
#
_symmetry.space_group_name_H-M   'P 1'
#
loop_
_entity.id
_entity.type
_entity.pdbx_description
1 polymer ?
#
loop_
_entity_poly.entity_id
_entity_poly.type
_entity_poly.pdbx_seq_one_letter_code
_entity_poly.pdbx_strand_id
1 'polypeptide(L)'
;MNLFEKMFGTHSERELKLIYPIIDKIEKLRPEMMSFSDERLKDQTRIFKERLAAGETLDDILPEAFATVREAARRTLNMEHYPVQLIGGIVLHQGRIAEMRTGEGKTLVSTAPAYLNALTGKGVHIVTVNDYLAKRDAEWMGQVHEFLGLTVGVVLNPMNSDERRAAYACDITYVTNNELGFDYLRDNMAIYKEQMVLRDLQFAIIDEVDSVLIDEARTPLIISGQSGKSTKLYEVCDVLARQLIRGEESGEFSKMGALMGEVIEETGDFVVNEKDKVVNLTADGVRKVEEYFHIENLADPENLEIQHNMILALRANNLMFRDKDYVVKDDEVLIVDEFTGRIMPGRRYSDGLHQAIEAKEHVNVRRESRTLATITFQNFFNKFAKKAGMTGTALTEEKEFRNIYQMDVISIPTNKPVIRIDHNDAVYKTKKEKFHAVVEEVAAAHEKGQPVLVGTITIETSELLSRMLKKRGIPHKVLNAKFHELEAEIVADAGIHGAVTIATNMAGRGTDIKLDEESVKLGGLKIIGTERHESRRIDNQLRGRAGRQGDPGESRFYISLEDDLMRLFGSEKLMSMFNALGVPENEQIEHKMLSNAIEKAQMKIETNNYGIRENLLKYDEVMNEQREVIYEERRRVLDGESMRNVIIKMISDIAENAVDLSIPDDQQTSDWDLKELNSLLLPVIPIAPVVLGEEDAKLTKNELKHRLKEEAIKLYEAKEAEFPEAEQIREIERVVLLKVIDNKWMSHIDDMDQLRQGIGLQAYGQRDPLVEYKMSGYEMFDAMTAAIREDTVRILFHTRVEQKVEREPAAKVTGTNRDESLSQAPKRREAQKIYPNDPCPCGSGKKFKQCCGRKLMAKKQA
;
A
#
# COMPACT_ATOMS: atom_id res chain seq x y z
N MET A 1 -5.45 31.13 13.60
CA MET A 1 -6.13 30.95 14.90
C MET A 1 -7.43 31.73 14.87
N ASN A 2 -8.55 31.03 14.95
CA ASN A 2 -9.87 31.60 15.07
C ASN A 2 -10.04 32.29 16.45
N LEU A 3 -10.98 33.24 16.55
CA LEU A 3 -11.23 33.96 17.80
C LEU A 3 -11.56 33.03 18.98
N PHE A 4 -12.17 31.90 18.69
CA PHE A 4 -12.50 30.84 19.64
C PHE A 4 -11.24 30.12 20.15
N GLU A 5 -10.28 29.83 19.28
CA GLU A 5 -8.99 29.21 19.64
C GLU A 5 -8.12 30.15 20.51
N LYS A 6 -8.24 31.47 20.32
CA LYS A 6 -7.56 32.45 21.17
C LYS A 6 -8.13 32.53 22.61
N MET A 7 -9.42 32.21 22.75
CA MET A 7 -10.10 32.26 24.08
C MET A 7 -10.04 30.92 24.83
N PHE A 8 -10.12 29.81 24.14
CA PHE A 8 -10.26 28.48 24.74
C PHE A 8 -9.07 27.55 24.52
N GLY A 9 -8.05 27.99 23.79
CA GLY A 9 -6.92 27.17 23.33
C GLY A 9 -7.29 26.26 22.15
N THR A 10 -6.25 25.67 21.52
CA THR A 10 -6.39 24.68 20.45
C THR A 10 -7.03 23.38 20.98
N HIS A 11 -7.49 22.50 20.06
CA HIS A 11 -7.97 21.18 20.45
C HIS A 11 -6.90 20.42 21.24
N SER A 12 -5.68 20.36 20.72
CA SER A 12 -4.54 19.71 21.39
C SER A 12 -4.27 20.26 22.79
N GLU A 13 -4.30 21.58 22.99
CA GLU A 13 -4.08 22.18 24.32
C GLU A 13 -5.15 21.81 25.35
N ARG A 14 -6.39 21.61 24.93
CA ARG A 14 -7.48 21.16 25.83
C ARG A 14 -7.29 19.70 26.20
N GLU A 15 -6.95 18.84 25.25
CA GLU A 15 -6.70 17.42 25.51
C GLU A 15 -5.48 17.21 26.40
N LEU A 16 -4.42 17.97 26.19
CA LEU A 16 -3.22 17.93 27.04
C LEU A 16 -3.52 18.25 28.49
N LYS A 17 -4.47 19.16 28.77
CA LYS A 17 -4.90 19.46 30.15
C LYS A 17 -5.50 18.27 30.88
N LEU A 18 -6.11 17.34 30.17
CA LEU A 18 -6.64 16.10 30.73
C LEU A 18 -5.52 15.07 31.00
N ILE A 19 -4.42 15.16 30.27
CA ILE A 19 -3.28 14.22 30.35
C ILE A 19 -2.32 14.65 31.49
N TYR A 20 -2.11 15.95 31.74
CA TYR A 20 -1.14 16.42 32.74
C TYR A 20 -1.34 15.80 34.13
N PRO A 21 -2.57 15.63 34.69
CA PRO A 21 -2.74 14.96 35.97
C PRO A 21 -2.25 13.52 36.03
N ILE A 22 -2.26 12.82 34.87
CA ILE A 22 -1.73 11.44 34.75
C ILE A 22 -0.21 11.49 34.79
N ILE A 23 0.40 12.46 34.11
CA ILE A 23 1.84 12.68 34.15
C ILE A 23 2.32 12.96 35.56
N ASP A 24 1.60 13.81 36.30
CA ASP A 24 1.91 14.11 37.70
C ASP A 24 1.90 12.85 38.59
N LYS A 25 1.00 11.91 38.33
CA LYS A 25 0.99 10.62 39.02
C LYS A 25 2.21 9.77 38.67
N ILE A 26 2.58 9.70 37.38
CA ILE A 26 3.77 8.97 36.93
C ILE A 26 5.04 9.55 37.56
N GLU A 27 5.18 10.88 37.58
CA GLU A 27 6.31 11.56 38.21
C GLU A 27 6.43 11.27 39.71
N LYS A 28 5.31 11.18 40.40
CA LYS A 28 5.30 10.83 41.85
C LYS A 28 5.76 9.40 42.11
N LEU A 29 5.49 8.49 41.22
CA LEU A 29 5.92 7.08 41.32
C LEU A 29 7.40 6.87 40.97
N ARG A 30 8.05 7.82 40.29
CA ARG A 30 9.46 7.73 39.85
C ARG A 30 10.41 7.37 41.01
N PRO A 31 10.43 8.02 42.19
CA PRO A 31 11.36 7.66 43.26
C PRO A 31 11.15 6.23 43.77
N GLU A 32 9.90 5.77 43.81
CA GLU A 32 9.55 4.43 44.24
C GLU A 32 10.12 3.39 43.24
N MET A 33 9.90 3.56 41.92
CA MET A 33 10.40 2.66 40.89
C MET A 33 11.93 2.61 40.88
N MET A 34 12.59 3.75 41.11
CA MET A 34 14.05 3.80 41.21
C MET A 34 14.59 2.98 42.40
N SER A 35 13.80 2.82 43.47
CA SER A 35 14.18 2.05 44.64
C SER A 35 14.03 0.53 44.50
N PHE A 36 13.30 0.08 43.48
CA PHE A 36 13.07 -1.34 43.23
C PHE A 36 14.35 -2.06 42.76
N SER A 37 14.55 -3.29 43.21
CA SER A 37 15.57 -4.19 42.62
C SER A 37 15.09 -4.58 41.20
N ASP A 38 16.03 -5.09 40.39
CA ASP A 38 15.69 -5.55 39.03
C ASP A 38 14.62 -6.65 39.05
N GLU A 39 14.72 -7.54 40.03
CA GLU A 39 13.76 -8.64 40.21
C GLU A 39 12.36 -8.09 40.55
N ARG A 40 12.29 -7.10 41.45
CA ARG A 40 11.01 -6.47 41.80
C ARG A 40 10.41 -5.68 40.65
N LEU A 41 11.25 -5.04 39.83
CA LEU A 41 10.80 -4.29 38.66
C LEU A 41 10.26 -5.25 37.60
N LYS A 42 10.91 -6.37 37.36
CA LYS A 42 10.43 -7.44 36.46
C LYS A 42 9.10 -8.06 36.93
N ASP A 43 8.95 -8.26 38.24
CA ASP A 43 7.76 -8.84 38.84
C ASP A 43 6.50 -7.94 38.68
N GLN A 44 6.67 -6.64 38.41
CA GLN A 44 5.54 -5.75 38.12
C GLN A 44 4.69 -6.27 36.95
N THR A 45 5.30 -6.84 35.93
CA THR A 45 4.56 -7.43 34.79
C THR A 45 3.59 -8.52 35.22
N ARG A 46 4.00 -9.40 36.13
CA ARG A 46 3.12 -10.44 36.70
C ARG A 46 1.99 -9.80 37.53
N ILE A 47 2.33 -8.85 38.38
CA ILE A 47 1.34 -8.12 39.21
C ILE A 47 0.31 -7.42 38.36
N PHE A 48 0.71 -6.72 37.30
CA PHE A 48 -0.24 -6.05 36.40
C PHE A 48 -1.13 -7.05 35.65
N LYS A 49 -0.59 -8.17 35.18
CA LYS A 49 -1.40 -9.23 34.56
C LYS A 49 -2.43 -9.81 35.53
N GLU A 50 -2.08 -10.00 36.80
CA GLU A 50 -2.99 -10.46 37.85
C GLU A 50 -4.10 -9.43 38.15
N ARG A 51 -3.76 -8.13 38.23
CA ARG A 51 -4.73 -7.05 38.43
C ARG A 51 -5.71 -6.94 37.27
N LEU A 52 -5.22 -7.05 36.02
CA LEU A 52 -6.09 -7.11 34.82
C LEU A 52 -7.02 -8.32 34.87
N ALA A 53 -6.53 -9.51 35.28
CA ALA A 53 -7.36 -10.70 35.45
C ALA A 53 -8.39 -10.55 36.58
N ALA A 54 -8.10 -9.71 37.59
CA ALA A 54 -9.02 -9.38 38.65
C ALA A 54 -10.08 -8.32 38.26
N GLY A 55 -10.02 -7.75 37.05
CA GLY A 55 -11.01 -6.85 36.49
C GLY A 55 -10.63 -5.35 36.49
N GLU A 56 -9.39 -4.98 36.85
CA GLU A 56 -8.89 -3.63 36.64
C GLU A 56 -8.70 -3.37 35.12
N THR A 57 -8.81 -2.12 34.74
CA THR A 57 -8.62 -1.69 33.35
C THR A 57 -7.17 -1.31 33.07
N LEU A 58 -6.80 -1.22 31.78
CA LEU A 58 -5.50 -0.70 31.37
C LEU A 58 -5.27 0.75 31.85
N ASP A 59 -6.32 1.57 31.91
CA ASP A 59 -6.23 2.96 32.37
C ASP A 59 -5.96 3.04 33.89
N ASP A 60 -6.44 2.11 34.68
CA ASP A 60 -6.20 2.05 36.12
C ASP A 60 -4.73 1.79 36.45
N ILE A 61 -4.09 0.89 35.69
CA ILE A 61 -2.67 0.50 35.88
C ILE A 61 -1.69 1.36 35.09
N LEU A 62 -2.18 2.23 34.17
CA LEU A 62 -1.34 3.02 33.27
C LEU A 62 -0.25 3.82 33.98
N PRO A 63 -0.52 4.58 35.06
CA PRO A 63 0.54 5.38 35.69
C PRO A 63 1.69 4.53 36.22
N GLU A 64 1.38 3.39 36.85
CA GLU A 64 2.37 2.48 37.41
C GLU A 64 3.15 1.74 36.29
N ALA A 65 2.44 1.28 35.26
CA ALA A 65 3.06 0.63 34.09
C ALA A 65 4.03 1.56 33.36
N PHE A 66 3.63 2.83 33.12
CA PHE A 66 4.50 3.81 32.47
C PHE A 66 5.73 4.16 33.32
N ALA A 67 5.56 4.30 34.66
CA ALA A 67 6.66 4.50 35.57
C ALA A 67 7.65 3.30 35.57
N THR A 68 7.11 2.07 35.47
CA THR A 68 7.91 0.83 35.36
C THR A 68 8.72 0.80 34.08
N VAL A 69 8.11 1.09 32.90
CA VAL A 69 8.82 1.14 31.61
C VAL A 69 9.87 2.23 31.59
N ARG A 70 9.57 3.41 32.16
CA ARG A 70 10.51 4.53 32.27
C ARG A 70 11.77 4.13 32.99
N GLU A 71 11.64 3.46 34.16
CA GLU A 71 12.76 2.98 34.93
C GLU A 71 13.51 1.83 34.25
N ALA A 72 12.78 0.90 33.60
CA ALA A 72 13.39 -0.15 32.80
C ALA A 72 14.24 0.41 31.65
N ALA A 73 13.73 1.41 30.91
CA ALA A 73 14.45 2.08 29.85
C ALA A 73 15.71 2.81 30.36
N ARG A 74 15.63 3.42 31.54
CA ARG A 74 16.79 4.04 32.19
C ARG A 74 17.89 3.02 32.50
N ARG A 75 17.51 1.82 32.98
CA ARG A 75 18.46 0.77 33.33
C ARG A 75 19.08 0.06 32.13
N THR A 76 18.27 -0.24 31.11
CA THR A 76 18.68 -1.03 29.96
C THR A 76 19.34 -0.17 28.87
N LEU A 77 18.77 1.00 28.55
CA LEU A 77 19.20 1.85 27.45
C LEU A 77 19.97 3.10 27.92
N ASN A 78 20.04 3.34 29.23
CA ASN A 78 20.51 4.61 29.81
C ASN A 78 19.71 5.83 29.28
N MET A 79 18.42 5.61 28.96
CA MET A 79 17.50 6.61 28.43
C MET A 79 16.27 6.68 29.32
N GLU A 80 16.01 7.85 29.88
CA GLU A 80 14.80 8.09 30.66
C GLU A 80 13.79 8.91 29.87
N HIS A 81 12.53 8.48 29.86
CA HIS A 81 11.48 9.21 29.16
C HIS A 81 11.26 10.61 29.74
N TYR A 82 11.27 11.62 28.87
CA TYR A 82 10.85 12.97 29.24
C TYR A 82 9.33 13.04 29.47
N PRO A 83 8.83 14.00 30.26
CA PRO A 83 7.39 14.18 30.45
C PRO A 83 6.61 14.31 29.13
N VAL A 84 7.16 15.00 28.14
CA VAL A 84 6.53 15.12 26.79
C VAL A 84 6.45 13.80 26.04
N GLN A 85 7.41 12.90 26.27
CA GLN A 85 7.39 11.56 25.69
C GLN A 85 6.35 10.66 26.38
N LEU A 86 6.16 10.79 27.68
CA LEU A 86 5.09 10.11 28.42
C LEU A 86 3.71 10.60 27.94
N ILE A 87 3.54 11.89 27.66
CA ILE A 87 2.34 12.43 27.02
C ILE A 87 2.09 11.75 25.67
N GLY A 88 3.12 11.63 24.83
CA GLY A 88 3.05 10.91 23.56
C GLY A 88 2.59 9.48 23.73
N GLY A 89 3.15 8.76 24.70
CA GLY A 89 2.75 7.39 25.03
C GLY A 89 1.29 7.27 25.46
N ILE A 90 0.77 8.21 26.24
CA ILE A 90 -0.64 8.23 26.64
C ILE A 90 -1.55 8.49 25.44
N VAL A 91 -1.20 9.43 24.56
CA VAL A 91 -1.93 9.71 23.33
C VAL A 91 -2.00 8.47 22.43
N LEU A 92 -0.88 7.73 22.29
CA LEU A 92 -0.85 6.47 21.57
C LEU A 92 -1.73 5.40 22.23
N HIS A 93 -1.68 5.29 23.57
CA HIS A 93 -2.55 4.37 24.29
C HIS A 93 -4.04 4.66 24.05
N GLN A 94 -4.41 5.92 23.91
CA GLN A 94 -5.79 6.35 23.63
C GLN A 94 -6.25 6.08 22.19
N GLY A 95 -5.41 5.49 21.32
CA GLY A 95 -5.75 5.23 19.93
C GLY A 95 -5.73 6.49 19.04
N ARG A 96 -4.91 7.47 19.37
CA ARG A 96 -4.79 8.76 18.66
C ARG A 96 -3.43 8.90 18.00
N ILE A 97 -3.25 9.97 17.24
CA ILE A 97 -1.97 10.32 16.61
C ILE A 97 -1.20 11.31 17.49
N ALA A 98 -0.02 10.89 17.93
CA ALA A 98 0.93 11.74 18.64
C ALA A 98 1.79 12.49 17.60
N GLU A 99 1.47 13.77 17.35
CA GLU A 99 2.36 14.61 16.55
C GLU A 99 3.49 15.13 17.43
N MET A 100 4.65 14.52 17.29
CA MET A 100 5.89 14.89 17.96
C MET A 100 6.93 15.24 16.92
N ARG A 101 7.57 16.40 17.05
CA ARG A 101 8.59 16.85 16.09
C ARG A 101 9.70 15.83 15.91
N THR A 102 10.33 15.86 14.77
CA THR A 102 11.47 15.00 14.47
C THR A 102 12.59 15.25 15.49
N GLY A 103 13.23 14.17 15.98
CA GLY A 103 14.26 14.26 17.01
C GLY A 103 13.75 14.27 18.45
N GLU A 104 12.45 14.16 18.71
CA GLU A 104 11.85 14.07 20.07
C GLU A 104 11.86 12.62 20.63
N GLY A 105 12.47 11.66 19.93
CA GLY A 105 12.65 10.28 20.42
C GLY A 105 11.36 9.43 20.35
N LYS A 106 10.60 9.53 19.27
CA LYS A 106 9.36 8.77 19.05
C LYS A 106 9.53 7.25 19.25
N THR A 107 10.66 6.69 18.85
CA THR A 107 10.93 5.26 19.02
C THR A 107 10.89 4.84 20.51
N LEU A 108 11.41 5.68 21.42
CA LEU A 108 11.32 5.43 22.86
C LEU A 108 9.88 5.61 23.39
N VAL A 109 9.13 6.57 22.83
CA VAL A 109 7.74 6.85 23.22
C VAL A 109 6.85 5.64 23.04
N SER A 110 7.05 4.87 21.96
CA SER A 110 6.21 3.68 21.65
C SER A 110 6.35 2.57 22.67
N THR A 111 7.45 2.52 23.46
CA THR A 111 7.71 1.45 24.43
C THR A 111 6.68 1.37 25.55
N ALA A 112 6.26 2.51 26.12
CA ALA A 112 5.33 2.55 27.23
C ALA A 112 3.92 2.07 26.84
N PRO A 113 3.25 2.58 25.78
CA PRO A 113 1.95 2.08 25.36
C PRO A 113 2.03 0.66 24.80
N ALA A 114 3.13 0.24 24.17
CA ALA A 114 3.33 -1.13 23.71
C ALA A 114 3.35 -2.10 24.89
N TYR A 115 4.16 -1.83 25.92
CA TYR A 115 4.19 -2.62 27.14
C TYR A 115 2.80 -2.73 27.79
N LEU A 116 2.15 -1.60 28.05
CA LEU A 116 0.84 -1.58 28.71
C LEU A 116 -0.19 -2.43 27.98
N ASN A 117 -0.28 -2.30 26.67
CA ASN A 117 -1.27 -3.06 25.89
C ASN A 117 -0.88 -4.53 25.71
N ALA A 118 0.42 -4.87 25.67
CA ALA A 118 0.91 -6.23 25.60
C ALA A 118 0.57 -7.07 26.85
N LEU A 119 0.34 -6.44 28.02
CA LEU A 119 -0.11 -7.11 29.24
C LEU A 119 -1.43 -7.88 29.06
N THR A 120 -2.25 -7.51 28.08
CA THR A 120 -3.49 -8.23 27.76
C THR A 120 -3.25 -9.61 27.15
N GLY A 121 -2.04 -9.94 26.70
CA GLY A 121 -1.70 -11.17 26.01
C GLY A 121 -2.22 -11.29 24.58
N LYS A 122 -2.90 -10.26 24.06
CA LYS A 122 -3.51 -10.27 22.72
C LYS A 122 -2.56 -9.84 21.59
N GLY A 123 -1.37 -9.37 21.93
CA GLY A 123 -0.34 -8.92 21.00
C GLY A 123 -0.46 -7.46 20.59
N VAL A 124 0.71 -6.85 20.38
CA VAL A 124 0.88 -5.48 19.90
C VAL A 124 1.78 -5.49 18.67
N HIS A 125 1.37 -4.77 17.62
CA HIS A 125 2.16 -4.62 16.42
C HIS A 125 2.73 -3.19 16.37
N ILE A 126 4.05 -3.08 16.26
CA ILE A 126 4.73 -1.79 15.98
C ILE A 126 5.08 -1.79 14.51
N VAL A 127 4.37 -0.94 13.77
CA VAL A 127 4.44 -0.91 12.30
C VAL A 127 5.38 0.20 11.86
N THR A 128 6.34 -0.15 11.01
CA THR A 128 7.34 0.77 10.45
C THR A 128 7.29 0.76 8.92
N VAL A 129 8.07 1.64 8.28
CA VAL A 129 8.07 1.79 6.82
C VAL A 129 9.07 0.90 6.07
N ASN A 130 10.03 0.28 6.76
CA ASN A 130 11.02 -0.61 6.12
C ASN A 130 11.64 -1.60 7.11
N ASP A 131 12.24 -2.67 6.57
CA ASP A 131 12.86 -3.76 7.32
C ASP A 131 14.02 -3.32 8.21
N TYR A 132 14.81 -2.33 7.76
CA TYR A 132 15.92 -1.80 8.54
C TYR A 132 15.43 -1.19 9.87
N LEU A 133 14.38 -0.35 9.80
CA LEU A 133 13.79 0.26 11.01
C LEU A 133 13.14 -0.79 11.90
N ALA A 134 12.39 -1.74 11.32
CA ALA A 134 11.76 -2.82 12.07
C ALA A 134 12.79 -3.61 12.87
N LYS A 135 13.89 -4.00 12.23
CA LYS A 135 14.98 -4.75 12.88
C LYS A 135 15.71 -3.92 13.93
N ARG A 136 16.14 -2.71 13.57
CA ARG A 136 16.86 -1.81 14.48
C ARG A 136 16.06 -1.52 15.76
N ASP A 137 14.78 -1.18 15.58
CA ASP A 137 13.93 -0.77 16.70
C ASP A 137 13.53 -1.97 17.56
N ALA A 138 13.35 -3.16 16.98
CA ALA A 138 13.17 -4.40 17.74
C ALA A 138 14.41 -4.74 18.58
N GLU A 139 15.61 -4.67 18.00
CA GLU A 139 16.85 -4.96 18.73
C GLU A 139 17.16 -3.91 19.82
N TRP A 140 16.82 -2.65 19.58
CA TRP A 140 17.12 -1.56 20.50
C TRP A 140 16.06 -1.43 21.59
N MET A 141 14.79 -1.25 21.25
CA MET A 141 13.70 -1.09 22.24
C MET A 141 13.28 -2.43 22.85
N GLY A 142 13.49 -3.54 22.14
CA GLY A 142 13.23 -4.89 22.63
C GLY A 142 13.88 -5.17 23.98
N GLN A 143 15.09 -4.64 24.22
CA GLN A 143 15.80 -4.77 25.49
C GLN A 143 14.97 -4.33 26.70
N VAL A 144 14.13 -3.29 26.55
CA VAL A 144 13.25 -2.81 27.62
C VAL A 144 12.13 -3.81 27.90
N HIS A 145 11.53 -4.33 26.83
CA HIS A 145 10.42 -5.28 26.92
C HIS A 145 10.86 -6.63 27.46
N GLU A 146 11.98 -7.14 26.96
CA GLU A 146 12.60 -8.40 27.43
C GLU A 146 13.05 -8.30 28.88
N PHE A 147 13.64 -7.16 29.29
CA PHE A 147 13.97 -6.92 30.68
C PHE A 147 12.74 -7.02 31.59
N LEU A 148 11.58 -6.55 31.14
CA LEU A 148 10.31 -6.65 31.85
C LEU A 148 9.59 -7.98 31.68
N GLY A 149 10.19 -8.96 30.98
CA GLY A 149 9.68 -10.31 30.82
C GLY A 149 8.62 -10.49 29.73
N LEU A 150 8.54 -9.58 28.76
CA LEU A 150 7.74 -9.71 27.54
C LEU A 150 8.59 -10.26 26.40
N THR A 151 7.96 -10.97 25.49
CA THR A 151 8.59 -11.50 24.28
C THR A 151 8.49 -10.49 23.13
N VAL A 152 9.58 -10.36 22.35
CA VAL A 152 9.65 -9.45 21.20
C VAL A 152 9.98 -10.24 19.94
N GLY A 153 9.20 -10.04 18.89
CA GLY A 153 9.39 -10.59 17.57
C GLY A 153 9.65 -9.51 16.54
N VAL A 154 10.30 -9.87 15.44
CA VAL A 154 10.44 -9.01 14.25
C VAL A 154 10.08 -9.83 13.02
N VAL A 155 9.30 -9.22 12.12
CA VAL A 155 8.95 -9.82 10.83
C VAL A 155 9.61 -9.03 9.72
N LEU A 156 10.42 -9.74 8.92
CA LEU A 156 11.18 -9.20 7.80
C LEU A 156 10.81 -9.93 6.51
N ASN A 157 11.02 -9.29 5.38
CA ASN A 157 10.64 -9.82 4.07
C ASN A 157 11.15 -11.25 3.79
N PRO A 158 12.44 -11.61 4.02
CA PRO A 158 12.94 -12.93 3.64
C PRO A 158 12.53 -14.09 4.56
N MET A 159 11.73 -13.84 5.62
CA MET A 159 11.31 -14.87 6.58
C MET A 159 10.27 -15.82 5.99
N ASN A 160 10.39 -17.10 6.33
CA ASN A 160 9.39 -18.12 6.01
C ASN A 160 8.17 -18.06 6.96
N SER A 161 7.11 -18.83 6.63
CA SER A 161 5.85 -18.80 7.39
C SER A 161 5.98 -19.24 8.85
N ASP A 162 6.88 -20.19 9.16
CA ASP A 162 7.07 -20.67 10.53
C ASP A 162 7.80 -19.63 11.39
N GLU A 163 8.80 -18.97 10.82
CA GLU A 163 9.52 -17.86 11.47
C GLU A 163 8.57 -16.68 11.71
N ARG A 164 7.72 -16.34 10.72
CA ARG A 164 6.70 -15.29 10.86
C ARG A 164 5.70 -15.61 11.96
N ARG A 165 5.19 -16.84 11.99
CA ARG A 165 4.25 -17.30 13.02
C ARG A 165 4.84 -17.20 14.42
N ALA A 166 6.09 -17.61 14.58
CA ALA A 166 6.82 -17.46 15.85
C ALA A 166 6.97 -15.99 16.26
N ALA A 167 7.28 -15.10 15.32
CA ALA A 167 7.41 -13.67 15.58
C ALA A 167 6.06 -13.02 15.94
N TYR A 168 4.97 -13.35 15.23
CA TYR A 168 3.64 -12.85 15.56
C TYR A 168 3.06 -13.43 16.86
N ALA A 169 3.56 -14.59 17.32
CA ALA A 169 3.19 -15.15 18.60
C ALA A 169 3.77 -14.41 19.81
N CYS A 170 4.79 -13.55 19.61
CA CYS A 170 5.37 -12.73 20.67
C CYS A 170 4.38 -11.68 21.20
N ASP A 171 4.62 -11.17 22.41
CA ASP A 171 3.78 -10.13 23.03
C ASP A 171 3.81 -8.82 22.23
N ILE A 172 4.96 -8.47 21.65
CA ILE A 172 5.19 -7.30 20.81
C ILE A 172 5.90 -7.73 19.53
N THR A 173 5.37 -7.32 18.37
CA THR A 173 5.95 -7.65 17.06
C THR A 173 6.25 -6.38 16.28
N TYR A 174 7.49 -6.21 15.87
CA TYR A 174 7.90 -5.17 14.93
C TYR A 174 7.78 -5.70 13.50
N VAL A 175 7.15 -4.93 12.62
CA VAL A 175 6.85 -5.37 11.25
C VAL A 175 6.70 -4.18 10.32
N THR A 176 6.98 -4.36 9.03
CA THR A 176 6.66 -3.31 8.05
C THR A 176 5.17 -3.32 7.68
N ASN A 177 4.65 -2.15 7.31
CA ASN A 177 3.27 -1.99 6.86
C ASN A 177 2.91 -2.93 5.69
N ASN A 178 3.83 -3.11 4.75
CA ASN A 178 3.66 -3.96 3.57
C ASN A 178 3.59 -5.44 3.98
N GLU A 179 4.56 -5.95 4.74
CA GLU A 179 4.60 -7.36 5.15
C GLU A 179 3.39 -7.73 6.00
N LEU A 180 2.99 -6.87 6.92
CA LEU A 180 1.81 -7.10 7.76
C LEU A 180 0.53 -7.21 6.92
N GLY A 181 0.35 -6.33 5.95
CA GLY A 181 -0.80 -6.38 5.05
C GLY A 181 -0.75 -7.57 4.08
N PHE A 182 0.44 -7.93 3.58
CA PHE A 182 0.58 -9.14 2.75
C PHE A 182 0.39 -10.42 3.56
N ASP A 183 0.81 -10.48 4.81
CA ASP A 183 0.56 -11.62 5.69
C ASP A 183 -0.95 -11.77 5.96
N TYR A 184 -1.67 -10.66 6.14
CA TYR A 184 -3.13 -10.71 6.22
C TYR A 184 -3.77 -11.29 4.95
N LEU A 185 -3.32 -10.87 3.76
CA LEU A 185 -3.84 -11.42 2.51
C LEU A 185 -3.46 -12.90 2.34
N ARG A 186 -2.21 -13.29 2.67
CA ARG A 186 -1.73 -14.68 2.62
C ARG A 186 -2.53 -15.59 3.56
N ASP A 187 -2.83 -15.15 4.77
CA ASP A 187 -3.65 -15.89 5.74
C ASP A 187 -5.07 -16.15 5.20
N ASN A 188 -5.64 -15.16 4.50
CA ASN A 188 -6.94 -15.33 3.88
C ASN A 188 -6.92 -16.14 2.57
N MET A 189 -5.75 -16.54 2.09
CA MET A 189 -5.56 -17.49 0.98
C MET A 189 -5.05 -18.86 1.47
N ALA A 190 -4.78 -19.02 2.77
CA ALA A 190 -4.29 -20.26 3.35
C ALA A 190 -5.32 -21.39 3.18
N ILE A 191 -4.86 -22.58 2.86
CA ILE A 191 -5.71 -23.78 2.67
C ILE A 191 -5.78 -24.68 3.90
N TYR A 192 -4.86 -24.44 4.85
CA TYR A 192 -4.82 -25.09 6.16
C TYR A 192 -4.64 -24.02 7.24
N LYS A 193 -5.29 -24.24 8.40
CA LYS A 193 -5.21 -23.32 9.54
C LYS A 193 -3.77 -23.12 10.04
N GLU A 194 -2.97 -24.18 9.98
CA GLU A 194 -1.56 -24.18 10.38
C GLU A 194 -0.67 -23.32 9.50
N GLN A 195 -1.14 -22.94 8.31
CA GLN A 195 -0.41 -22.03 7.41
C GLN A 195 -0.57 -20.56 7.79
N MET A 196 -1.62 -20.23 8.54
CA MET A 196 -1.88 -18.89 9.00
C MET A 196 -0.80 -18.43 9.98
N VAL A 197 -0.36 -17.19 9.85
CA VAL A 197 0.72 -16.63 10.66
C VAL A 197 0.26 -15.56 11.65
N LEU A 198 -0.83 -14.82 11.32
CA LEU A 198 -1.34 -13.73 12.14
C LEU A 198 -2.25 -14.27 13.27
N ARG A 199 -2.24 -13.52 14.38
CA ARG A 199 -3.26 -13.58 15.43
C ARG A 199 -4.33 -12.51 15.16
N ASP A 200 -5.29 -12.37 16.06
CA ASP A 200 -6.28 -11.28 15.98
C ASP A 200 -5.58 -9.92 16.00
N LEU A 201 -6.05 -9.01 15.14
CA LEU A 201 -5.50 -7.67 14.97
C LEU A 201 -5.96 -6.76 16.13
N GLN A 202 -5.26 -6.83 17.28
CA GLN A 202 -5.69 -6.15 18.49
C GLN A 202 -5.24 -4.69 18.54
N PHE A 203 -3.94 -4.43 18.50
CA PHE A 203 -3.40 -3.07 18.61
C PHE A 203 -2.24 -2.85 17.66
N ALA A 204 -2.32 -1.77 16.87
CA ALA A 204 -1.23 -1.29 16.01
C ALA A 204 -0.75 0.08 16.49
N ILE A 205 0.56 0.23 16.67
CA ILE A 205 1.26 1.51 16.81
C ILE A 205 2.02 1.75 15.52
N ILE A 206 1.60 2.75 14.74
CA ILE A 206 2.14 3.03 13.40
C ILE A 206 3.16 4.16 13.52
N ASP A 207 4.44 3.82 13.31
CA ASP A 207 5.49 4.84 13.22
C ASP A 207 5.50 5.47 11.84
N GLU A 208 5.80 6.77 11.78
CA GLU A 208 5.68 7.58 10.57
C GLU A 208 4.31 7.39 9.88
N VAL A 209 3.24 7.52 10.71
CA VAL A 209 1.85 7.23 10.31
C VAL A 209 1.38 7.99 9.07
N ASP A 210 1.90 9.17 8.82
CA ASP A 210 1.64 9.96 7.63
C ASP A 210 2.23 9.32 6.35
N SER A 211 3.36 8.63 6.45
CA SER A 211 3.88 7.86 5.33
C SER A 211 3.00 6.66 5.03
N VAL A 212 2.70 5.89 6.05
CA VAL A 212 1.95 4.62 5.91
C VAL A 212 0.52 4.86 5.46
N LEU A 213 -0.19 5.79 6.11
CA LEU A 213 -1.63 5.98 5.91
C LEU A 213 -2.01 7.05 4.88
N ILE A 214 -1.06 7.90 4.45
CA ILE A 214 -1.32 8.94 3.47
C ILE A 214 -0.52 8.68 2.18
N ASP A 215 0.81 8.59 2.25
CA ASP A 215 1.63 8.48 1.03
C ASP A 215 1.48 7.12 0.37
N GLU A 216 1.65 6.05 1.12
CA GLU A 216 1.58 4.68 0.61
C GLU A 216 0.14 4.20 0.38
N ALA A 217 -0.84 4.86 1.01
CA ALA A 217 -2.26 4.52 0.89
C ALA A 217 -2.92 4.96 -0.44
N ARG A 218 -2.15 5.44 -1.41
CA ARG A 218 -2.61 5.77 -2.76
C ARG A 218 -2.90 4.53 -3.61
N THR A 219 -2.26 3.40 -3.30
CA THR A 219 -2.42 2.13 -4.02
C THR A 219 -2.70 1.01 -3.04
N PRO A 220 -3.60 0.08 -3.38
CA PRO A 220 -3.89 -1.08 -2.54
C PRO A 220 -2.70 -2.06 -2.51
N LEU A 221 -2.72 -2.96 -1.54
CA LEU A 221 -1.87 -4.14 -1.53
C LEU A 221 -2.48 -5.19 -2.46
N ILE A 222 -1.69 -5.78 -3.34
CA ILE A 222 -2.15 -6.75 -4.34
C ILE A 222 -1.22 -7.97 -4.33
N ILE A 223 -1.80 -9.15 -4.21
CA ILE A 223 -1.14 -10.43 -4.49
C ILE A 223 -1.56 -10.90 -5.88
N SER A 224 -0.60 -11.19 -6.74
CA SER A 224 -0.83 -11.56 -8.14
C SER A 224 -0.45 -13.01 -8.41
N GLY A 225 -1.15 -13.62 -9.36
CA GLY A 225 -0.87 -14.93 -9.93
C GLY A 225 -0.87 -14.90 -11.45
N GLN A 226 -0.56 -16.01 -12.10
CA GLN A 226 -0.58 -16.09 -13.56
C GLN A 226 -2.00 -16.14 -14.11
N SER A 227 -2.30 -15.30 -15.10
CA SER A 227 -3.53 -15.35 -15.88
C SER A 227 -3.41 -16.34 -17.05
N GLY A 228 -4.54 -16.92 -17.46
CA GLY A 228 -4.63 -17.76 -18.65
C GLY A 228 -4.89 -17.01 -19.97
N LYS A 229 -5.04 -15.66 -19.92
CA LYS A 229 -5.43 -14.84 -21.08
C LYS A 229 -4.34 -14.75 -22.15
N SER A 230 -4.74 -14.49 -23.40
CA SER A 230 -3.85 -14.39 -24.57
C SER A 230 -3.08 -13.09 -24.57
N THR A 231 -1.77 -13.15 -24.88
CA THR A 231 -0.90 -11.97 -24.99
C THR A 231 -0.96 -11.28 -26.37
N LYS A 232 -1.55 -11.94 -27.38
CA LYS A 232 -1.56 -11.44 -28.76
C LYS A 232 -2.37 -10.15 -28.95
N LEU A 233 -3.40 -9.92 -28.14
CA LEU A 233 -4.25 -8.74 -28.26
C LEU A 233 -3.47 -7.45 -27.96
N TYR A 234 -2.51 -7.49 -27.05
CA TYR A 234 -1.65 -6.34 -26.73
C TYR A 234 -0.80 -5.89 -27.94
N GLU A 235 -0.24 -6.85 -28.68
CA GLU A 235 0.55 -6.57 -29.87
C GLU A 235 -0.31 -5.94 -30.98
N VAL A 236 -1.53 -6.48 -31.19
CA VAL A 236 -2.48 -5.95 -32.17
C VAL A 236 -2.93 -4.54 -31.83
N CYS A 237 -3.26 -4.29 -30.55
CA CYS A 237 -3.64 -2.96 -30.09
C CYS A 237 -2.50 -1.94 -30.18
N ASP A 238 -1.24 -2.34 -29.93
CA ASP A 238 -0.09 -1.45 -30.12
C ASP A 238 0.09 -1.02 -31.57
N VAL A 239 -0.08 -1.95 -32.52
CA VAL A 239 -0.01 -1.63 -33.96
C VAL A 239 -1.07 -0.59 -34.34
N LEU A 240 -2.31 -0.74 -33.85
CA LEU A 240 -3.37 0.23 -34.14
C LEU A 240 -3.13 1.56 -33.40
N ALA A 241 -2.70 1.54 -32.14
CA ALA A 241 -2.41 2.73 -31.35
C ALA A 241 -1.40 3.68 -32.00
N ARG A 242 -0.42 3.11 -32.71
CA ARG A 242 0.58 3.90 -33.47
C ARG A 242 0.02 4.52 -34.75
N GLN A 243 -1.11 4.05 -35.24
CA GLN A 243 -1.77 4.59 -36.44
C GLN A 243 -2.78 5.69 -36.13
N LEU A 244 -3.28 5.72 -34.91
CA LEU A 244 -4.23 6.72 -34.47
C LEU A 244 -3.57 8.10 -34.29
N ILE A 245 -4.31 9.15 -34.58
CA ILE A 245 -3.83 10.54 -34.55
C ILE A 245 -4.22 11.18 -33.23
N ARG A 246 -3.22 11.69 -32.50
CA ARG A 246 -3.45 12.48 -31.28
C ARG A 246 -4.12 13.79 -31.63
N GLY A 247 -5.22 14.11 -30.96
CA GLY A 247 -5.92 15.38 -31.01
C GLY A 247 -5.58 16.29 -29.85
N GLU A 248 -6.12 17.49 -29.89
CA GLU A 248 -6.02 18.50 -28.82
C GLU A 248 -7.42 18.78 -28.26
N GLU A 249 -7.50 18.98 -26.96
CA GLU A 249 -8.70 19.43 -26.27
C GLU A 249 -8.77 20.96 -26.37
N SER A 250 -9.70 21.50 -27.12
CA SER A 250 -9.85 22.94 -27.24
C SER A 250 -10.72 23.47 -26.09
N GLY A 251 -10.06 23.96 -25.02
CA GLY A 251 -10.72 24.74 -23.97
C GLY A 251 -10.52 24.20 -22.57
N GLU A 252 -10.22 25.09 -21.61
CA GLU A 252 -10.24 24.74 -20.18
C GLU A 252 -11.69 24.48 -19.73
N PHE A 253 -11.89 23.39 -19.01
CA PHE A 253 -13.16 23.03 -18.39
C PHE A 253 -13.57 24.11 -17.38
N SER A 254 -14.34 25.09 -17.82
CA SER A 254 -15.06 26.00 -16.93
C SER A 254 -16.37 25.35 -16.51
N LYS A 255 -16.59 25.14 -15.22
CA LYS A 255 -17.89 24.69 -14.67
C LYS A 255 -19.07 25.54 -15.15
N MET A 256 -18.80 26.73 -15.64
CA MET A 256 -19.78 27.69 -16.18
C MET A 256 -20.08 27.38 -17.66
N GLY A 257 -19.11 26.92 -18.45
CA GLY A 257 -19.28 26.54 -19.84
C GLY A 257 -20.14 25.29 -20.01
N ALA A 258 -19.91 24.27 -19.16
CA ALA A 258 -20.73 23.06 -19.12
C ALA A 258 -22.21 23.34 -18.78
N LEU A 259 -22.49 24.35 -17.95
CA LEU A 259 -23.85 24.81 -17.63
C LEU A 259 -24.52 25.59 -18.79
N MET A 260 -23.69 26.12 -19.73
CA MET A 260 -24.17 26.89 -20.89
C MET A 260 -24.28 26.06 -22.18
N GLY A 261 -23.95 24.73 -22.11
CA GLY A 261 -24.10 23.84 -23.28
C GLY A 261 -23.00 24.00 -24.32
N GLU A 262 -21.81 24.51 -23.95
CA GLU A 262 -20.65 24.52 -24.84
C GLU A 262 -20.23 23.08 -25.10
N VAL A 263 -20.34 22.65 -26.37
CA VAL A 263 -19.84 21.35 -26.83
C VAL A 263 -18.34 21.51 -27.07
N ILE A 264 -17.52 20.73 -26.36
CA ILE A 264 -16.07 20.68 -26.59
C ILE A 264 -15.85 19.96 -27.93
N GLU A 265 -15.30 20.63 -28.91
CA GLU A 265 -14.84 20.00 -30.14
C GLU A 265 -13.49 19.32 -29.86
N GLU A 266 -13.56 17.99 -29.68
CA GLU A 266 -12.40 17.11 -29.64
C GLU A 266 -11.91 16.87 -31.08
N THR A 267 -10.64 17.13 -31.35
CA THR A 267 -10.02 16.86 -32.64
C THR A 267 -9.17 15.58 -32.58
N GLY A 268 -8.96 14.91 -33.71
CA GLY A 268 -8.18 13.67 -33.78
C GLY A 268 -8.91 12.42 -33.27
N ASP A 269 -8.18 11.32 -33.12
CA ASP A 269 -8.72 10.01 -32.76
C ASP A 269 -8.72 9.76 -31.24
N PHE A 270 -7.82 10.42 -30.52
CA PHE A 270 -7.73 10.33 -29.05
C PHE A 270 -7.13 11.62 -28.46
N VAL A 271 -7.48 11.90 -27.22
CA VAL A 271 -7.00 13.04 -26.45
C VAL A 271 -6.22 12.54 -25.24
N VAL A 272 -5.09 13.21 -24.93
CA VAL A 272 -4.21 12.86 -23.81
C VAL A 272 -4.25 13.96 -22.77
N ASN A 273 -4.69 13.64 -21.58
CA ASN A 273 -4.56 14.51 -20.40
C ASN A 273 -3.32 14.12 -19.61
N GLU A 274 -2.22 14.82 -19.81
CA GLU A 274 -0.94 14.55 -19.14
C GLU A 274 -1.00 14.82 -17.63
N LYS A 275 -1.89 15.71 -17.20
CA LYS A 275 -2.04 16.12 -15.80
C LYS A 275 -2.69 15.01 -14.95
N ASP A 276 -3.70 14.37 -15.53
CA ASP A 276 -4.44 13.28 -14.87
C ASP A 276 -3.93 11.89 -15.28
N LYS A 277 -2.94 11.84 -16.20
CA LYS A 277 -2.36 10.61 -16.78
C LYS A 277 -3.43 9.70 -17.44
N VAL A 278 -4.40 10.30 -18.11
CA VAL A 278 -5.52 9.60 -18.78
C VAL A 278 -5.47 9.83 -20.30
N VAL A 279 -5.90 8.81 -21.03
CA VAL A 279 -6.11 8.88 -22.49
C VAL A 279 -7.54 8.47 -22.79
N ASN A 280 -8.24 9.29 -23.58
CA ASN A 280 -9.62 9.04 -23.99
C ASN A 280 -9.71 8.96 -25.52
N LEU A 281 -10.46 7.97 -26.02
CA LEU A 281 -10.81 7.88 -27.44
C LEU A 281 -11.92 8.89 -27.77
N THR A 282 -11.78 9.60 -28.88
CA THR A 282 -12.85 10.41 -29.45
C THR A 282 -13.85 9.54 -30.21
N ALA A 283 -14.99 10.11 -30.62
CA ALA A 283 -15.96 9.39 -31.45
C ALA A 283 -15.35 8.87 -32.78
N ASP A 284 -14.41 9.59 -33.36
CA ASP A 284 -13.69 9.18 -34.55
C ASP A 284 -12.71 8.03 -34.27
N GLY A 285 -12.04 8.09 -33.11
CA GLY A 285 -11.18 7.01 -32.64
C GLY A 285 -11.94 5.72 -32.39
N VAL A 286 -13.08 5.79 -31.72
CA VAL A 286 -13.95 4.64 -31.48
C VAL A 286 -14.35 3.97 -32.80
N ARG A 287 -14.80 4.73 -33.79
CA ARG A 287 -15.18 4.18 -35.11
C ARG A 287 -14.02 3.47 -35.79
N LYS A 288 -12.80 4.02 -35.74
CA LYS A 288 -11.63 3.38 -36.33
C LYS A 288 -11.25 2.07 -35.62
N VAL A 289 -11.42 2.01 -34.30
CA VAL A 289 -11.21 0.79 -33.52
C VAL A 289 -12.25 -0.28 -33.90
N GLU A 290 -13.54 0.12 -34.00
CA GLU A 290 -14.63 -0.77 -34.43
C GLU A 290 -14.40 -1.31 -35.84
N GLU A 291 -14.00 -0.46 -36.77
CA GLU A 291 -13.66 -0.88 -38.14
C GLU A 291 -12.47 -1.86 -38.20
N TYR A 292 -11.42 -1.60 -37.40
CA TYR A 292 -10.22 -2.43 -37.38
C TYR A 292 -10.45 -3.82 -36.81
N PHE A 293 -11.26 -3.91 -35.74
CA PHE A 293 -11.58 -5.18 -35.07
C PHE A 293 -12.84 -5.85 -35.66
N HIS A 294 -13.52 -5.22 -36.61
CA HIS A 294 -14.77 -5.70 -37.23
C HIS A 294 -15.88 -5.97 -36.21
N ILE A 295 -16.05 -5.06 -35.27
CA ILE A 295 -17.09 -5.10 -34.21
C ILE A 295 -18.12 -3.99 -34.44
N GLU A 296 -19.37 -4.23 -34.02
CA GLU A 296 -20.46 -3.27 -34.22
C GLU A 296 -20.46 -2.13 -33.20
N ASN A 297 -20.08 -2.44 -31.95
CA ASN A 297 -20.09 -1.45 -30.86
C ASN A 297 -18.98 -1.78 -29.84
N LEU A 298 -18.04 -0.87 -29.66
CA LEU A 298 -16.93 -1.02 -28.71
C LEU A 298 -17.39 -1.03 -27.25
N ALA A 299 -18.53 -0.43 -26.94
CA ALA A 299 -19.07 -0.34 -25.59
C ALA A 299 -19.84 -1.58 -25.12
N ASP A 300 -20.04 -2.57 -25.99
CA ASP A 300 -20.72 -3.80 -25.62
C ASP A 300 -19.87 -4.62 -24.62
N PRO A 301 -20.51 -5.32 -23.66
CA PRO A 301 -19.80 -6.11 -22.64
C PRO A 301 -18.84 -7.14 -23.22
N GLU A 302 -19.13 -7.69 -24.40
CA GLU A 302 -18.26 -8.66 -25.10
C GLU A 302 -16.97 -8.02 -25.64
N ASN A 303 -16.95 -6.70 -25.87
CA ASN A 303 -15.85 -5.94 -26.48
C ASN A 303 -15.02 -5.15 -25.45
N LEU A 304 -15.37 -5.21 -24.16
CA LEU A 304 -14.69 -4.47 -23.09
C LEU A 304 -13.18 -4.79 -23.02
N GLU A 305 -12.78 -6.03 -23.34
CA GLU A 305 -11.38 -6.42 -23.38
C GLU A 305 -10.59 -5.69 -24.47
N ILE A 306 -11.20 -5.52 -25.66
CA ILE A 306 -10.61 -4.75 -26.78
C ILE A 306 -10.49 -3.29 -26.41
N GLN A 307 -11.56 -2.71 -25.85
CA GLN A 307 -11.57 -1.31 -25.39
C GLN A 307 -10.46 -1.05 -24.37
N HIS A 308 -10.39 -1.91 -23.36
CA HIS A 308 -9.38 -1.82 -22.30
C HIS A 308 -7.95 -1.87 -22.86
N ASN A 309 -7.64 -2.89 -23.67
CA ASN A 309 -6.32 -3.05 -24.25
C ASN A 309 -5.95 -1.91 -25.20
N MET A 310 -6.93 -1.33 -25.90
CA MET A 310 -6.72 -0.17 -26.76
C MET A 310 -6.32 1.08 -25.97
N ILE A 311 -7.02 1.33 -24.86
CA ILE A 311 -6.70 2.44 -23.93
C ILE A 311 -5.30 2.23 -23.33
N LEU A 312 -4.96 1.01 -22.94
CA LEU A 312 -3.63 0.68 -22.41
C LEU A 312 -2.52 0.89 -23.45
N ALA A 313 -2.75 0.48 -24.70
CA ALA A 313 -1.79 0.69 -25.77
C ALA A 313 -1.57 2.18 -26.06
N LEU A 314 -2.63 2.99 -26.09
CA LEU A 314 -2.52 4.44 -26.22
C LEU A 314 -1.80 5.07 -25.03
N ARG A 315 -2.11 4.62 -23.80
CA ARG A 315 -1.46 5.09 -22.57
C ARG A 315 0.04 4.74 -22.57
N ALA A 316 0.39 3.52 -22.94
CA ALA A 316 1.77 3.07 -23.01
C ALA A 316 2.58 3.90 -24.03
N ASN A 317 1.99 4.21 -25.19
CA ASN A 317 2.66 4.97 -26.22
C ASN A 317 2.80 6.47 -25.92
N ASN A 318 1.84 7.09 -25.22
CA ASN A 318 1.77 8.54 -25.05
C ASN A 318 2.15 9.05 -23.65
N LEU A 319 2.05 8.22 -22.60
CA LEU A 319 2.27 8.63 -21.22
C LEU A 319 3.39 7.88 -20.49
N MET A 320 3.92 6.81 -21.08
CA MET A 320 5.00 6.02 -20.49
C MET A 320 6.27 6.17 -21.33
N PHE A 321 7.33 6.70 -20.75
CA PHE A 321 8.57 7.04 -21.43
C PHE A 321 9.72 6.15 -20.97
N ARG A 322 10.47 5.62 -21.96
CA ARG A 322 11.68 4.85 -21.71
C ARG A 322 12.73 5.74 -21.03
N ASP A 323 13.51 5.16 -20.14
CA ASP A 323 14.56 5.79 -19.33
C ASP A 323 14.04 6.82 -18.30
N LYS A 324 12.72 7.00 -18.21
CA LYS A 324 12.05 7.81 -17.21
C LYS A 324 11.14 6.95 -16.32
N ASP A 325 10.14 6.30 -16.92
CA ASP A 325 9.16 5.50 -16.21
C ASP A 325 9.56 4.01 -16.15
N TYR A 326 10.32 3.56 -17.15
CA TYR A 326 10.84 2.19 -17.24
C TYR A 326 12.15 2.14 -18.04
N VAL A 327 12.89 1.06 -17.87
CA VAL A 327 14.06 0.71 -18.70
C VAL A 327 13.88 -0.67 -19.32
N VAL A 328 14.47 -0.89 -20.47
CA VAL A 328 14.50 -2.21 -21.15
C VAL A 328 15.89 -2.81 -20.98
N LYS A 329 15.96 -3.98 -20.36
CA LYS A 329 17.21 -4.70 -20.11
C LYS A 329 16.99 -6.20 -20.19
N ASP A 330 17.87 -6.90 -20.89
CA ASP A 330 17.85 -8.37 -21.04
C ASP A 330 16.50 -8.91 -21.58
N ASP A 331 15.87 -8.19 -22.53
CA ASP A 331 14.56 -8.47 -23.12
C ASP A 331 13.40 -8.40 -22.10
N GLU A 332 13.57 -7.58 -21.05
CA GLU A 332 12.56 -7.32 -20.04
C GLU A 332 12.36 -5.82 -19.82
N VAL A 333 11.11 -5.43 -19.60
CA VAL A 333 10.74 -4.09 -19.12
C VAL A 333 10.88 -4.08 -17.59
N LEU A 334 11.64 -3.13 -17.08
CA LEU A 334 11.85 -2.94 -15.65
C LEU A 334 11.34 -1.56 -15.25
N ILE A 335 10.49 -1.50 -14.24
CA ILE A 335 9.92 -0.24 -13.73
C ILE A 335 11.02 0.61 -13.09
N VAL A 336 10.95 1.91 -13.33
CA VAL A 336 11.73 2.92 -12.59
C VAL A 336 10.76 3.63 -11.65
N ASP A 337 11.07 3.65 -10.37
CA ASP A 337 10.27 4.35 -9.38
C ASP A 337 10.33 5.86 -9.61
N GLU A 338 9.19 6.48 -9.78
CA GLU A 338 9.04 7.92 -10.05
C GLU A 338 9.65 8.79 -8.94
N PHE A 339 9.65 8.32 -7.69
CA PHE A 339 10.13 9.09 -6.54
C PHE A 339 11.61 8.85 -6.23
N THR A 340 12.09 7.65 -6.43
CA THR A 340 13.46 7.27 -6.07
C THR A 340 14.37 7.12 -7.29
N GLY A 341 13.80 7.00 -8.50
CA GLY A 341 14.52 6.71 -9.74
C GLY A 341 15.17 5.32 -9.76
N ARG A 342 14.77 4.43 -8.83
CA ARG A 342 15.29 3.06 -8.75
C ARG A 342 14.66 2.18 -9.78
N ILE A 343 15.48 1.28 -10.35
CA ILE A 343 14.95 0.14 -11.07
C ILE A 343 14.38 -0.83 -10.04
N MET A 344 13.12 -1.21 -10.24
CA MET A 344 12.38 -2.14 -9.38
C MET A 344 12.30 -3.52 -10.04
N PRO A 345 13.28 -4.42 -9.83
CA PRO A 345 13.25 -5.76 -10.41
C PRO A 345 12.07 -6.55 -9.81
N GLY A 346 11.34 -7.27 -10.66
CA GLY A 346 10.21 -8.09 -10.23
C GLY A 346 8.89 -7.35 -10.08
N ARG A 347 8.88 -6.01 -10.05
CA ARG A 347 7.64 -5.22 -10.11
C ARG A 347 7.12 -5.10 -11.54
N ARG A 348 5.80 -5.11 -11.67
CA ARG A 348 5.09 -4.91 -12.94
C ARG A 348 4.00 -3.87 -12.75
N TYR A 349 3.72 -3.10 -13.78
CA TYR A 349 2.53 -2.25 -13.79
C TYR A 349 1.29 -3.14 -13.77
N SER A 350 0.26 -2.74 -13.03
CA SER A 350 -1.03 -3.43 -12.94
C SER A 350 -1.86 -3.29 -14.23
N ASP A 351 -2.94 -4.04 -14.27
CA ASP A 351 -4.05 -3.87 -15.21
C ASP A 351 -3.65 -4.01 -16.69
N GLY A 352 -2.63 -4.80 -17.01
CA GLY A 352 -2.17 -5.00 -18.38
C GLY A 352 -1.25 -3.90 -18.93
N LEU A 353 -1.02 -2.79 -18.20
CA LEU A 353 -0.16 -1.71 -18.68
C LEU A 353 1.30 -2.17 -18.92
N HIS A 354 1.80 -3.10 -18.11
CA HIS A 354 3.14 -3.64 -18.29
C HIS A 354 3.26 -4.40 -19.62
N GLN A 355 2.25 -5.20 -19.94
CA GLN A 355 2.16 -5.94 -21.20
C GLN A 355 2.03 -4.99 -22.40
N ALA A 356 1.27 -3.91 -22.25
CA ALA A 356 1.18 -2.88 -23.29
C ALA A 356 2.53 -2.19 -23.53
N ILE A 357 3.35 -1.99 -22.48
CA ILE A 357 4.71 -1.46 -22.61
C ILE A 357 5.65 -2.52 -23.21
N GLU A 358 5.53 -3.79 -22.80
CA GLU A 358 6.28 -4.89 -23.42
C GLU A 358 5.98 -4.98 -24.95
N ALA A 359 4.71 -4.87 -25.34
CA ALA A 359 4.30 -4.81 -26.75
C ALA A 359 4.89 -3.58 -27.47
N LYS A 360 4.81 -2.41 -26.85
CA LYS A 360 5.40 -1.16 -27.36
C LYS A 360 6.90 -1.28 -27.62
N GLU A 361 7.65 -1.90 -26.73
CA GLU A 361 9.10 -2.05 -26.82
C GLU A 361 9.51 -3.30 -27.63
N HIS A 362 8.54 -4.06 -28.16
CA HIS A 362 8.74 -5.28 -28.94
C HIS A 362 9.60 -6.34 -28.22
N VAL A 363 9.48 -6.40 -26.90
CA VAL A 363 10.03 -7.47 -26.07
C VAL A 363 8.98 -8.59 -25.92
N ASN A 364 9.37 -9.74 -25.37
CA ASN A 364 8.45 -10.84 -25.18
C ASN A 364 7.34 -10.47 -24.21
N VAL A 365 6.10 -10.35 -24.70
CA VAL A 365 4.92 -10.03 -23.88
C VAL A 365 4.63 -11.22 -22.98
N ARG A 366 4.84 -11.05 -21.69
CA ARG A 366 4.58 -12.09 -20.70
C ARG A 366 3.08 -12.14 -20.39
N ARG A 367 2.62 -13.31 -19.94
CA ARG A 367 1.22 -13.48 -19.53
C ARG A 367 0.84 -12.46 -18.48
N GLU A 368 -0.38 -11.98 -18.58
CA GLU A 368 -0.99 -11.07 -17.61
C GLU A 368 -0.98 -11.67 -16.21
N SER A 369 -0.73 -10.84 -15.21
CA SER A 369 -0.87 -11.24 -13.83
C SER A 369 -2.31 -10.99 -13.40
N ARG A 370 -2.98 -12.03 -12.89
CA ARG A 370 -4.31 -11.92 -12.32
C ARG A 370 -4.21 -11.53 -10.85
N THR A 371 -5.08 -10.65 -10.39
CA THR A 371 -5.20 -10.32 -8.97
C THR A 371 -5.82 -11.50 -8.22
N LEU A 372 -5.08 -12.05 -7.25
CA LEU A 372 -5.55 -13.14 -6.39
C LEU A 372 -6.20 -12.62 -5.12
N ALA A 373 -5.63 -11.58 -4.53
CA ALA A 373 -6.15 -10.91 -3.34
C ALA A 373 -5.72 -9.43 -3.33
N THR A 374 -6.57 -8.58 -2.82
CA THR A 374 -6.31 -7.15 -2.70
C THR A 374 -6.94 -6.58 -1.45
N ILE A 375 -6.33 -5.56 -0.86
CA ILE A 375 -6.90 -4.74 0.21
C ILE A 375 -6.25 -3.36 0.21
N THR A 376 -7.02 -2.31 0.46
CA THR A 376 -6.46 -0.97 0.69
C THR A 376 -5.86 -0.86 2.10
N PHE A 377 -4.86 0.00 2.28
CA PHE A 377 -4.31 0.25 3.62
C PHE A 377 -5.37 0.79 4.57
N GLN A 378 -6.28 1.61 4.06
CA GLN A 378 -7.39 2.17 4.83
C GLN A 378 -8.23 1.04 5.45
N ASN A 379 -8.71 0.11 4.63
CA ASN A 379 -9.53 -1.01 5.09
C ASN A 379 -8.73 -1.99 5.95
N PHE A 380 -7.46 -2.23 5.63
CA PHE A 380 -6.62 -3.11 6.41
C PHE A 380 -6.40 -2.58 7.85
N PHE A 381 -5.93 -1.33 8.00
CA PHE A 381 -5.67 -0.77 9.33
C PHE A 381 -6.96 -0.51 10.12
N ASN A 382 -8.10 -0.33 9.44
CA ASN A 382 -9.40 -0.24 10.13
C ASN A 382 -9.87 -1.58 10.74
N LYS A 383 -9.25 -2.71 10.41
CA LYS A 383 -9.53 -4.01 11.03
C LYS A 383 -8.90 -4.18 12.42
N PHE A 384 -7.94 -3.37 12.79
CA PHE A 384 -7.41 -3.36 14.15
C PHE A 384 -8.47 -2.86 15.14
N ALA A 385 -8.66 -3.61 16.24
CA ALA A 385 -9.54 -3.19 17.31
C ALA A 385 -9.13 -1.83 17.92
N LYS A 386 -7.82 -1.57 17.94
CA LYS A 386 -7.22 -0.30 18.35
C LYS A 386 -6.03 0.03 17.47
N LYS A 387 -5.94 1.27 17.02
CA LYS A 387 -4.80 1.77 16.24
C LYS A 387 -4.38 3.13 16.76
N ALA A 388 -3.08 3.40 16.71
CA ALA A 388 -2.47 4.67 17.08
C ALA A 388 -1.33 4.98 16.11
N GLY A 389 -0.94 6.24 16.03
CA GLY A 389 0.14 6.63 15.14
C GLY A 389 1.02 7.72 15.71
N MET A 390 2.24 7.81 15.23
CA MET A 390 3.17 8.88 15.59
C MET A 390 3.91 9.39 14.35
N THR A 391 4.10 10.69 14.28
CA THR A 391 4.88 11.36 13.24
C THR A 391 5.22 12.79 13.69
N GLY A 392 6.08 13.47 12.95
CA GLY A 392 6.39 14.89 13.15
C GLY A 392 5.51 15.87 12.39
N THR A 393 4.57 15.38 11.56
CA THR A 393 3.90 16.17 10.51
C THR A 393 2.47 15.74 10.20
N ALA A 394 1.67 15.36 11.22
CA ALA A 394 0.30 14.88 11.00
C ALA A 394 -0.76 15.99 10.87
N LEU A 395 -0.52 17.15 11.47
CA LEU A 395 -1.56 18.21 11.61
C LEU A 395 -2.06 18.73 10.26
N THR A 396 -1.23 18.71 9.23
CA THR A 396 -1.62 19.12 7.87
C THR A 396 -2.70 18.23 7.28
N GLU A 397 -2.74 16.95 7.68
CA GLU A 397 -3.65 15.92 7.19
C GLU A 397 -4.68 15.50 8.27
N GLU A 398 -4.86 16.28 9.33
CA GLU A 398 -5.76 15.97 10.45
C GLU A 398 -7.18 15.61 9.99
N LYS A 399 -7.70 16.32 8.99
CA LYS A 399 -9.03 16.06 8.43
C LYS A 399 -9.14 14.65 7.84
N GLU A 400 -8.12 14.19 7.13
CA GLU A 400 -8.08 12.86 6.53
C GLU A 400 -7.95 11.78 7.59
N PHE A 401 -7.06 11.95 8.56
CA PHE A 401 -6.93 11.01 9.68
C PHE A 401 -8.23 10.84 10.47
N ARG A 402 -8.95 11.93 10.69
CA ARG A 402 -10.24 11.89 11.39
C ARG A 402 -11.34 11.23 10.57
N ASN A 403 -11.46 11.57 9.28
CA ASN A 403 -12.56 11.11 8.43
C ASN A 403 -12.41 9.64 8.02
N ILE A 404 -11.19 9.22 7.63
CA ILE A 404 -10.92 7.89 7.10
C ILE A 404 -10.57 6.90 8.21
N TYR A 405 -9.69 7.30 9.12
CA TYR A 405 -9.13 6.41 10.14
C TYR A 405 -9.75 6.61 11.53
N GLN A 406 -10.60 7.61 11.72
CA GLN A 406 -11.22 7.97 12.99
C GLN A 406 -10.18 8.24 14.10
N MET A 407 -9.03 8.80 13.75
CA MET A 407 -7.97 9.15 14.67
C MET A 407 -7.80 10.67 14.77
N ASP A 408 -7.83 11.19 16.00
CA ASP A 408 -7.50 12.58 16.28
C ASP A 408 -5.99 12.80 16.29
N VAL A 409 -5.56 13.99 15.89
CA VAL A 409 -4.16 14.41 15.95
C VAL A 409 -3.94 15.31 17.16
N ILE A 410 -3.05 14.91 18.05
CA ILE A 410 -2.66 15.69 19.23
C ILE A 410 -1.22 16.17 19.04
N SER A 411 -1.07 17.49 18.90
CA SER A 411 0.25 18.11 18.78
C SER A 411 0.87 18.27 20.18
N ILE A 412 2.01 17.61 20.39
CA ILE A 412 2.72 17.54 21.66
C ILE A 412 3.83 18.59 21.68
N PRO A 413 3.97 19.37 22.76
CA PRO A 413 5.03 20.34 22.87
C PRO A 413 6.41 19.65 22.84
N THR A 414 7.42 20.36 22.32
CA THR A 414 8.81 19.87 22.32
C THR A 414 9.44 19.94 23.72
N ASN A 415 10.35 19.02 24.01
CA ASN A 415 11.08 19.00 25.29
C ASN A 415 11.88 20.27 25.52
N LYS A 416 12.53 20.78 24.46
CA LYS A 416 13.21 22.07 24.46
C LYS A 416 12.64 22.95 23.33
N PRO A 417 12.63 24.29 23.51
CA PRO A 417 12.17 25.21 22.48
C PRO A 417 12.95 25.02 21.16
N VAL A 418 12.24 25.07 20.03
CA VAL A 418 12.88 25.07 18.70
C VAL A 418 13.41 26.46 18.40
N ILE A 419 14.72 26.57 18.23
CA ILE A 419 15.42 27.83 17.92
C ILE A 419 15.90 27.93 16.47
N ARG A 420 15.56 26.92 15.64
CA ARG A 420 15.85 26.91 14.21
C ARG A 420 15.23 28.11 13.50
N ILE A 421 15.97 28.69 12.55
CA ILE A 421 15.51 29.80 11.72
C ILE A 421 15.07 29.26 10.36
N ASP A 422 13.80 29.45 10.03
CA ASP A 422 13.24 29.09 8.74
C ASP A 422 13.16 30.35 7.86
N HIS A 423 14.05 30.44 6.85
CA HIS A 423 14.10 31.57 5.92
C HIS A 423 12.98 31.50 4.88
N ASN A 424 12.63 32.65 4.28
CA ASN A 424 11.73 32.69 3.14
C ASN A 424 12.34 31.99 1.92
N ASP A 425 11.47 31.50 1.04
CA ASP A 425 11.91 30.86 -0.20
C ASP A 425 12.68 31.83 -1.10
N ALA A 426 13.77 31.36 -1.71
CA ALA A 426 14.53 32.06 -2.73
C ALA A 426 14.03 31.61 -4.10
N VAL A 427 13.37 32.53 -4.84
CA VAL A 427 12.73 32.17 -6.11
C VAL A 427 13.54 32.74 -7.28
N TYR A 428 13.80 31.85 -8.27
CA TYR A 428 14.58 32.16 -9.48
C TYR A 428 13.74 31.94 -10.73
N LYS A 429 14.13 32.55 -11.83
CA LYS A 429 13.42 32.42 -13.10
C LYS A 429 13.66 31.03 -13.70
N THR A 430 14.88 30.52 -13.70
CA THR A 430 15.29 29.29 -14.36
C THR A 430 15.88 28.26 -13.37
N LYS A 431 15.77 26.96 -13.68
CA LYS A 431 16.44 25.89 -12.94
C LYS A 431 17.94 26.07 -12.88
N LYS A 432 18.56 26.61 -13.96
CA LYS A 432 20.00 26.82 -14.03
C LYS A 432 20.48 27.86 -13.01
N GLU A 433 19.79 28.98 -12.91
CA GLU A 433 20.10 30.05 -11.92
C GLU A 433 19.94 29.53 -10.50
N LYS A 434 18.83 28.80 -10.23
CA LYS A 434 18.58 28.16 -8.95
C LYS A 434 19.72 27.24 -8.51
N PHE A 435 20.16 26.33 -9.37
CA PHE A 435 21.23 25.40 -9.02
C PHE A 435 22.58 26.08 -8.82
N HIS A 436 22.88 27.15 -9.56
CA HIS A 436 24.06 27.98 -9.30
C HIS A 436 23.99 28.62 -7.90
N ALA A 437 22.86 29.19 -7.54
CA ALA A 437 22.65 29.80 -6.23
C ALA A 437 22.78 28.77 -5.09
N VAL A 438 22.23 27.57 -5.28
CA VAL A 438 22.36 26.46 -4.32
C VAL A 438 23.83 26.08 -4.12
N VAL A 439 24.61 25.95 -5.19
CA VAL A 439 26.05 25.61 -5.11
C VAL A 439 26.87 26.70 -4.40
N GLU A 440 26.60 27.98 -4.66
CA GLU A 440 27.25 29.08 -3.98
C GLU A 440 26.89 29.14 -2.49
N GLU A 441 25.65 28.86 -2.12
CA GLU A 441 25.20 28.79 -0.72
C GLU A 441 25.85 27.62 0.04
N VAL A 442 25.96 26.43 -0.62
CA VAL A 442 26.67 25.28 -0.07
C VAL A 442 28.16 25.62 0.12
N ALA A 443 28.78 26.27 -0.85
CA ALA A 443 30.18 26.72 -0.77
C ALA A 443 30.41 27.64 0.42
N ALA A 444 29.56 28.67 0.55
CA ALA A 444 29.67 29.65 1.64
C ALA A 444 29.48 29.04 3.03
N ALA A 445 28.56 28.04 3.16
CA ALA A 445 28.37 27.33 4.41
C ALA A 445 29.57 26.40 4.73
N HIS A 446 30.05 25.67 3.72
CA HIS A 446 31.22 24.77 3.86
C HIS A 446 32.49 25.53 4.24
N GLU A 447 32.74 26.72 3.63
CA GLU A 447 33.88 27.59 4.00
C GLU A 447 33.81 28.06 5.46
N LYS A 448 32.58 28.23 6.01
CA LYS A 448 32.37 28.53 7.44
C LYS A 448 32.53 27.29 8.33
N GLY A 449 32.62 26.09 7.76
CA GLY A 449 32.62 24.85 8.49
C GLY A 449 31.21 24.39 8.98
N GLN A 450 30.16 25.06 8.55
CA GLN A 450 28.78 24.69 8.90
C GLN A 450 28.34 23.44 8.12
N PRO A 451 27.79 22.39 8.78
CA PRO A 451 27.28 21.22 8.08
C PRO A 451 26.04 21.56 7.25
N VAL A 452 25.97 20.99 6.03
CA VAL A 452 24.91 21.26 5.08
C VAL A 452 24.24 19.98 4.62
N LEU A 453 22.91 19.94 4.67
CA LEU A 453 22.09 18.91 4.06
C LEU A 453 21.27 19.50 2.91
N VAL A 454 21.54 19.04 1.69
CA VAL A 454 20.83 19.44 0.48
C VAL A 454 19.77 18.41 0.16
N GLY A 455 18.49 18.79 0.25
CA GLY A 455 17.35 17.97 -0.10
C GLY A 455 17.00 18.11 -1.60
N THR A 456 16.88 16.99 -2.31
CA THR A 456 16.48 16.93 -3.72
C THR A 456 15.27 16.02 -3.89
N ILE A 457 14.44 16.27 -4.92
CA ILE A 457 13.28 15.42 -5.22
C ILE A 457 13.72 14.20 -6.01
N THR A 458 14.56 14.37 -7.02
CA THR A 458 14.97 13.30 -7.94
C THR A 458 16.45 12.95 -7.79
N ILE A 459 16.78 11.69 -8.15
CA ILE A 459 18.18 11.24 -8.23
C ILE A 459 18.96 12.05 -9.27
N GLU A 460 18.31 12.38 -10.38
CA GLU A 460 18.89 13.14 -11.45
C GLU A 460 19.38 14.52 -10.98
N THR A 461 18.54 15.22 -10.20
CA THR A 461 18.91 16.49 -9.55
C THR A 461 20.07 16.31 -8.56
N SER A 462 20.07 15.23 -7.77
CA SER A 462 21.16 14.96 -6.83
C SER A 462 22.48 14.67 -7.53
N GLU A 463 22.46 13.95 -8.65
CA GLU A 463 23.65 13.68 -9.48
C GLU A 463 24.15 14.95 -10.20
N LEU A 464 23.22 15.81 -10.66
CA LEU A 464 23.57 17.11 -11.27
C LEU A 464 24.30 17.98 -10.26
N LEU A 465 23.73 18.16 -9.06
CA LEU A 465 24.35 18.94 -7.99
C LEU A 465 25.69 18.34 -7.55
N SER A 466 25.78 17.02 -7.43
CA SER A 466 27.04 16.35 -7.14
C SER A 466 28.14 16.67 -8.16
N ARG A 467 27.79 16.65 -9.46
CA ARG A 467 28.74 17.05 -10.52
C ARG A 467 29.17 18.53 -10.41
N MET A 468 28.23 19.42 -10.05
CA MET A 468 28.52 20.84 -9.87
C MET A 468 29.41 21.10 -8.66
N LEU A 469 29.13 20.45 -7.51
CA LEU A 469 29.97 20.55 -6.30
C LEU A 469 31.36 19.96 -6.50
N LYS A 470 31.50 18.85 -7.23
CA LYS A 470 32.81 18.30 -7.63
C LYS A 470 33.64 19.26 -8.46
N LYS A 471 32.99 19.95 -9.43
CA LYS A 471 33.66 20.99 -10.24
C LYS A 471 34.14 22.18 -9.39
N ARG A 472 33.43 22.48 -8.28
CA ARG A 472 33.79 23.51 -7.32
C ARG A 472 34.85 23.08 -6.30
N GLY A 473 35.18 21.77 -6.29
CA GLY A 473 36.15 21.17 -5.36
C GLY A 473 35.62 20.94 -3.95
N ILE A 474 34.29 20.90 -3.75
CA ILE A 474 33.65 20.67 -2.44
C ILE A 474 33.46 19.15 -2.22
N PRO A 475 34.10 18.58 -1.17
CA PRO A 475 33.90 17.19 -0.80
C PRO A 475 32.47 17.02 -0.28
N HIS A 476 31.76 16.00 -0.73
CA HIS A 476 30.38 15.73 -0.34
C HIS A 476 30.02 14.25 -0.45
N LYS A 477 29.02 13.85 0.33
CA LYS A 477 28.40 12.52 0.24
C LYS A 477 27.03 12.62 -0.44
N VAL A 478 26.66 11.60 -1.21
CA VAL A 478 25.33 11.52 -1.88
C VAL A 478 24.59 10.32 -1.31
N LEU A 479 23.46 10.62 -0.72
CA LEU A 479 22.47 9.66 -0.25
C LEU A 479 21.42 9.48 -1.33
N ASN A 480 21.53 8.42 -2.06
CA ASN A 480 20.48 8.01 -2.97
C ASN A 480 20.10 6.56 -2.67
N ALA A 481 18.91 6.24 -3.10
CA ALA A 481 18.28 4.95 -2.87
C ALA A 481 19.06 3.71 -3.40
N LYS A 482 20.30 3.85 -3.89
CA LYS A 482 21.13 2.73 -4.37
C LYS A 482 21.87 1.99 -3.25
N PHE A 483 21.98 2.56 -2.03
CA PHE A 483 22.85 2.04 -0.96
C PHE A 483 22.18 2.14 0.42
N HIS A 484 21.18 1.31 0.71
CA HIS A 484 20.44 1.35 1.99
C HIS A 484 21.30 1.07 3.23
N GLU A 485 22.24 0.12 3.15
CA GLU A 485 23.06 -0.25 4.30
C GLU A 485 24.04 0.86 4.70
N LEU A 486 24.53 1.62 3.71
CA LEU A 486 25.42 2.77 3.93
C LEU A 486 24.67 4.06 4.32
N GLU A 487 23.37 4.04 4.19
CA GLU A 487 22.52 5.21 4.43
C GLU A 487 22.59 5.69 5.86
N ALA A 488 22.52 4.79 6.82
CA ALA A 488 22.57 5.11 8.24
C ALA A 488 23.92 5.72 8.66
N GLU A 489 25.03 5.21 8.12
CA GLU A 489 26.37 5.74 8.38
C GLU A 489 26.57 7.12 7.78
N ILE A 490 26.10 7.33 6.53
CA ILE A 490 26.24 8.63 5.86
C ILE A 490 25.40 9.69 6.56
N VAL A 491 24.21 9.33 7.06
CA VAL A 491 23.34 10.25 7.80
C VAL A 491 23.93 10.59 9.17
N ALA A 492 24.54 9.61 9.86
CA ALA A 492 25.20 9.86 11.13
C ALA A 492 26.32 10.91 11.00
N ASP A 493 27.06 10.89 9.90
CA ASP A 493 28.15 11.83 9.62
C ASP A 493 27.68 13.19 9.07
N ALA A 494 26.41 13.34 8.69
CA ALA A 494 25.89 14.56 8.07
C ALA A 494 25.88 15.79 9.01
N GLY A 495 26.00 15.59 10.32
CA GLY A 495 26.06 16.65 11.34
C GLY A 495 27.45 17.07 11.76
N ILE A 496 28.51 16.48 11.21
CA ILE A 496 29.90 16.77 11.55
C ILE A 496 30.37 18.07 10.91
N HIS A 497 31.29 18.76 11.54
CA HIS A 497 31.90 20.02 11.06
C HIS A 497 32.27 19.95 9.58
N GLY A 498 31.73 20.91 8.79
CA GLY A 498 32.00 21.05 7.38
C GLY A 498 31.45 19.95 6.46
N ALA A 499 30.66 19.02 6.98
CA ALA A 499 30.04 17.96 6.17
C ALA A 499 29.04 18.52 5.16
N VAL A 500 29.10 18.04 3.91
CA VAL A 500 28.11 18.36 2.87
C VAL A 500 27.47 17.04 2.42
N THR A 501 26.15 16.95 2.59
CA THR A 501 25.38 15.76 2.23
C THR A 501 24.25 16.14 1.28
N ILE A 502 24.16 15.46 0.13
CA ILE A 502 23.01 15.56 -0.77
C ILE A 502 22.13 14.35 -0.49
N ALA A 503 20.85 14.55 -0.19
CA ALA A 503 19.91 13.47 0.09
C ALA A 503 18.63 13.62 -0.72
N THR A 504 18.10 12.53 -1.26
CA THR A 504 16.71 12.50 -1.73
C THR A 504 15.76 12.41 -0.54
N ASN A 505 14.50 12.82 -0.72
CA ASN A 505 13.53 13.00 0.38
C ASN A 505 13.38 11.83 1.33
N MET A 506 13.34 10.63 0.78
CA MET A 506 13.13 9.40 1.55
C MET A 506 14.41 8.89 2.22
N ALA A 507 15.57 9.36 1.78
CA ALA A 507 16.84 8.90 2.30
C ALA A 507 17.10 9.42 3.72
N GLY A 508 17.46 8.53 4.65
CA GLY A 508 17.73 8.85 6.06
C GLY A 508 16.50 9.12 6.92
N ARG A 509 15.29 8.74 6.48
CA ARG A 509 14.08 8.82 7.31
C ARG A 509 14.19 7.86 8.50
N GLY A 510 13.75 8.31 9.68
CA GLY A 510 13.89 7.53 10.92
C GLY A 510 15.30 7.48 11.52
N THR A 511 16.29 8.13 10.88
CA THR A 511 17.66 8.22 11.40
C THR A 511 17.93 9.63 11.94
N ASP A 512 18.54 9.71 13.12
CA ASP A 512 18.87 10.97 13.76
C ASP A 512 20.24 11.50 13.30
N ILE A 513 20.32 12.81 13.01
CA ILE A 513 21.54 13.53 12.68
C ILE A 513 22.06 14.18 13.95
N LYS A 514 23.19 13.69 14.47
CA LYS A 514 23.84 14.27 15.66
C LYS A 514 24.85 15.32 15.25
N LEU A 515 24.78 16.48 15.89
CA LEU A 515 25.75 17.55 15.70
C LEU A 515 26.95 17.38 16.64
N ASP A 516 28.14 17.71 16.16
CA ASP A 516 29.30 17.90 17.01
C ASP A 516 29.29 19.30 17.65
N GLU A 517 30.12 19.52 18.68
CA GLU A 517 30.15 20.78 19.42
C GLU A 517 30.56 21.99 18.55
N GLU A 518 31.37 21.77 17.52
CA GLU A 518 31.83 22.80 16.60
C GLU A 518 30.68 23.22 15.68
N SER A 519 29.95 22.28 15.13
CA SER A 519 28.78 22.52 14.30
C SER A 519 27.68 23.29 15.04
N VAL A 520 27.47 22.99 16.33
CA VAL A 520 26.51 23.75 17.16
C VAL A 520 26.92 25.22 17.30
N LYS A 521 28.23 25.48 17.52
CA LYS A 521 28.74 26.86 17.63
C LYS A 521 28.64 27.66 16.31
N LEU A 522 28.70 26.96 15.16
CA LEU A 522 28.60 27.55 13.83
C LEU A 522 27.16 27.75 13.32
N GLY A 523 26.15 27.53 14.16
CA GLY A 523 24.75 27.74 13.81
C GLY A 523 23.98 26.46 13.52
N GLY A 524 24.59 25.29 13.75
CA GLY A 524 23.96 23.98 13.55
C GLY A 524 23.80 23.58 12.09
N LEU A 525 22.96 22.58 11.84
CA LEU A 525 22.74 22.02 10.50
C LEU A 525 21.95 22.99 9.62
N LYS A 526 22.49 23.27 8.44
CA LYS A 526 21.84 24.04 7.40
C LYS A 526 21.11 23.14 6.41
N ILE A 527 19.81 23.35 6.27
CA ILE A 527 18.96 22.63 5.32
C ILE A 527 18.77 23.50 4.07
N ILE A 528 19.07 22.94 2.92
CA ILE A 528 18.82 23.55 1.62
C ILE A 528 17.86 22.64 0.84
N GLY A 529 16.61 23.07 0.65
CA GLY A 529 15.67 22.41 -0.23
C GLY A 529 15.84 22.93 -1.65
N THR A 530 16.03 22.06 -2.65
CA THR A 530 16.22 22.47 -4.04
C THR A 530 14.93 22.70 -4.80
N GLU A 531 13.80 22.22 -4.23
CA GLU A 531 12.45 22.40 -4.75
C GLU A 531 11.44 22.26 -3.60
N ARG A 532 10.23 22.76 -3.79
CA ARG A 532 9.10 22.44 -2.92
C ARG A 532 8.46 21.14 -3.39
N HIS A 533 8.11 20.29 -2.44
CA HIS A 533 7.44 19.04 -2.71
C HIS A 533 5.93 19.24 -2.97
N GLU A 534 5.27 18.21 -3.44
CA GLU A 534 3.81 18.20 -3.64
C GLU A 534 3.03 18.41 -2.33
N SER A 535 3.63 18.06 -1.19
CA SER A 535 3.02 18.19 0.14
C SER A 535 3.89 19.04 1.06
N ARG A 536 3.25 19.97 1.77
CA ARG A 536 3.89 20.79 2.84
C ARG A 536 4.49 19.93 3.94
N ARG A 537 3.89 18.76 4.17
CA ARG A 537 4.33 17.78 5.15
C ARG A 537 5.76 17.32 4.86
N ILE A 538 6.06 16.96 3.62
CA ILE A 538 7.41 16.52 3.20
C ILE A 538 8.43 17.66 3.38
N ASP A 539 8.07 18.90 3.04
CA ASP A 539 8.91 20.07 3.29
C ASP A 539 9.21 20.25 4.79
N ASN A 540 8.20 20.06 5.65
CA ASN A 540 8.36 20.12 7.10
C ASN A 540 9.23 18.98 7.66
N GLN A 541 9.16 17.79 7.07
CA GLN A 541 10.05 16.67 7.43
C GLN A 541 11.51 16.99 7.07
N LEU A 542 11.75 17.63 5.91
CA LEU A 542 13.09 18.06 5.52
C LEU A 542 13.61 19.12 6.48
N ARG A 543 12.84 20.18 6.76
CA ARG A 543 13.18 21.20 7.76
C ARG A 543 13.43 20.60 9.14
N GLY A 544 12.63 19.62 9.54
CA GLY A 544 12.73 18.93 10.82
C GLY A 544 14.01 18.11 11.05
N ARG A 545 14.86 18.00 10.03
CA ARG A 545 16.18 17.40 10.20
C ARG A 545 17.16 18.31 10.94
N ALA A 546 16.92 19.61 11.01
CA ALA A 546 17.68 20.59 11.78
C ALA A 546 16.85 21.15 12.96
N GLY A 547 17.55 21.71 13.95
CA GLY A 547 16.91 22.33 15.12
C GLY A 547 16.25 21.32 16.07
N ARG A 548 16.90 20.18 16.33
CA ARG A 548 16.43 19.12 17.21
C ARG A 548 16.89 19.35 18.65
N GLN A 549 16.04 19.01 19.63
CA GLN A 549 16.37 19.08 21.05
C GLN A 549 17.00 20.42 21.51
N GLY A 550 16.55 21.53 20.89
CA GLY A 550 17.08 22.87 21.20
C GLY A 550 18.38 23.24 20.52
N ASP A 551 18.87 22.44 19.58
CA ASP A 551 20.03 22.78 18.77
C ASP A 551 19.69 23.94 17.81
N PRO A 552 20.67 24.77 17.46
CA PRO A 552 20.52 25.75 16.40
C PRO A 552 20.41 25.05 15.04
N GLY A 553 19.92 25.76 14.05
CA GLY A 553 19.80 25.31 12.67
C GLY A 553 19.12 26.32 11.81
N GLU A 554 19.23 26.17 10.52
CA GLU A 554 18.53 27.02 9.56
C GLU A 554 18.01 26.20 8.38
N SER A 555 16.93 26.68 7.76
CA SER A 555 16.39 26.07 6.56
C SER A 555 16.01 27.10 5.50
N ARG A 556 16.24 26.78 4.22
CA ARG A 556 15.83 27.59 3.09
C ARG A 556 15.51 26.73 1.88
N PHE A 557 14.44 27.09 1.15
CA PHE A 557 14.10 26.47 -0.12
C PHE A 557 14.46 27.37 -1.28
N TYR A 558 15.03 26.77 -2.32
CA TYR A 558 15.40 27.39 -3.60
C TYR A 558 14.47 26.87 -4.67
N ILE A 559 13.72 27.76 -5.32
CA ILE A 559 12.62 27.42 -6.21
C ILE A 559 12.85 28.07 -7.56
N SER A 560 12.45 27.40 -8.64
CA SER A 560 12.41 27.96 -9.99
C SER A 560 10.98 28.00 -10.52
N LEU A 561 10.68 28.92 -11.40
CA LEU A 561 9.41 28.95 -12.13
C LEU A 561 9.25 27.74 -13.09
N GLU A 562 10.38 27.12 -13.45
CA GLU A 562 10.42 25.90 -14.28
C GLU A 562 10.26 24.61 -13.47
N ASP A 563 10.16 24.68 -12.14
CA ASP A 563 9.91 23.49 -11.30
C ASP A 563 8.50 22.96 -11.55
N ASP A 564 8.33 21.64 -11.49
CA ASP A 564 7.09 20.99 -11.88
C ASP A 564 5.88 21.46 -11.06
N LEU A 565 6.05 21.71 -9.76
CA LEU A 565 5.03 22.32 -8.92
C LEU A 565 4.54 23.67 -9.49
N MET A 566 5.46 24.50 -9.95
CA MET A 566 5.15 25.83 -10.49
C MET A 566 4.57 25.74 -11.90
N ARG A 567 5.07 24.84 -12.73
CA ARG A 567 4.61 24.61 -14.10
C ARG A 567 3.19 24.05 -14.15
N LEU A 568 2.87 23.06 -13.31
CA LEU A 568 1.60 22.35 -13.36
C LEU A 568 0.49 23.02 -12.53
N PHE A 569 0.85 23.69 -11.45
CA PHE A 569 -0.13 24.21 -10.48
C PHE A 569 0.05 25.71 -10.17
N GLY A 570 1.09 26.34 -10.74
CA GLY A 570 1.26 27.79 -10.69
C GLY A 570 0.13 28.48 -11.45
N SER A 571 -0.55 29.46 -10.81
CA SER A 571 -1.59 30.20 -11.52
C SER A 571 -0.98 31.11 -12.58
N GLU A 572 -1.66 31.29 -13.73
CA GLU A 572 -1.28 32.27 -14.76
C GLU A 572 -1.09 33.67 -14.19
N LYS A 573 -1.86 34.01 -13.15
CA LYS A 573 -1.71 35.27 -12.39
C LYS A 573 -0.36 35.39 -11.72
N LEU A 574 0.21 34.28 -11.26
CA LEU A 574 1.54 34.27 -10.64
C LEU A 574 2.63 34.47 -11.70
N MET A 575 2.49 33.81 -12.85
CA MET A 575 3.39 33.96 -13.99
C MET A 575 3.32 35.38 -14.57
N SER A 576 2.11 35.91 -14.70
CA SER A 576 1.94 37.32 -15.19
C SER A 576 2.50 38.35 -14.21
N MET A 577 2.40 38.10 -12.90
CA MET A 577 2.99 38.96 -11.88
C MET A 577 4.52 38.91 -11.92
N PHE A 578 5.14 37.75 -12.14
CA PHE A 578 6.58 37.62 -12.34
C PHE A 578 7.06 38.37 -13.58
N ASN A 579 6.34 38.24 -14.69
CA ASN A 579 6.65 38.92 -15.91
C ASN A 579 6.48 40.46 -15.76
N ALA A 580 5.50 40.90 -14.98
CA ALA A 580 5.26 42.32 -14.70
C ALA A 580 6.30 42.94 -13.75
N LEU A 581 6.91 42.16 -12.86
CA LEU A 581 7.95 42.62 -11.94
C LEU A 581 9.31 42.85 -12.61
N GLY A 582 9.46 42.45 -13.88
CA GLY A 582 10.64 42.74 -14.69
C GLY A 582 11.96 42.29 -14.07
N VAL A 583 11.97 41.14 -13.44
CA VAL A 583 13.11 40.62 -12.66
C VAL A 583 14.32 40.41 -13.58
N PRO A 584 15.49 40.98 -13.25
CA PRO A 584 16.72 40.77 -14.00
C PRO A 584 17.16 39.31 -13.90
N GLU A 585 17.91 38.82 -14.89
CA GLU A 585 18.51 37.50 -14.83
C GLU A 585 19.51 37.43 -13.67
N ASN A 586 19.54 36.26 -12.97
CA ASN A 586 20.39 35.97 -11.81
C ASN A 586 20.07 36.72 -10.50
N GLU A 587 18.93 37.40 -10.39
CA GLU A 587 18.49 37.97 -9.12
C GLU A 587 17.46 37.05 -8.43
N GLN A 588 17.65 36.83 -7.12
CA GLN A 588 16.69 36.11 -6.28
C GLN A 588 15.56 37.07 -5.87
N ILE A 589 14.35 36.52 -5.83
CA ILE A 589 13.20 37.24 -5.30
C ILE A 589 12.82 36.59 -3.96
N GLU A 590 12.90 37.37 -2.90
CA GLU A 590 12.41 37.02 -1.60
C GLU A 590 11.16 37.82 -1.28
N HIS A 591 10.00 37.22 -1.39
CA HIS A 591 8.77 37.89 -1.02
C HIS A 591 7.78 36.94 -0.38
N LYS A 592 7.28 37.28 0.81
CA LYS A 592 6.33 36.45 1.57
C LYS A 592 5.06 36.09 0.77
N MET A 593 4.65 36.96 -0.15
CA MET A 593 3.50 36.67 -1.03
C MET A 593 3.76 35.49 -1.96
N LEU A 594 5.00 35.28 -2.42
CA LEU A 594 5.38 34.18 -3.28
C LEU A 594 5.35 32.85 -2.50
N SER A 595 5.98 32.82 -1.34
CA SER A 595 5.92 31.66 -0.46
C SER A 595 4.47 31.27 -0.12
N ASN A 596 3.61 32.26 0.15
CA ASN A 596 2.17 32.00 0.39
C ASN A 596 1.44 31.47 -0.87
N ALA A 597 1.84 31.91 -2.06
CA ALA A 597 1.22 31.44 -3.29
C ALA A 597 1.62 29.99 -3.62
N ILE A 598 2.89 29.64 -3.36
CA ILE A 598 3.40 28.27 -3.49
C ILE A 598 2.69 27.35 -2.49
N GLU A 599 2.54 27.80 -1.24
CA GLU A 599 1.81 27.04 -0.22
C GLU A 599 0.35 26.77 -0.64
N LYS A 600 -0.33 27.76 -1.26
CA LYS A 600 -1.67 27.54 -1.81
C LYS A 600 -1.70 26.53 -2.96
N ALA A 601 -0.67 26.52 -3.81
CA ALA A 601 -0.55 25.51 -4.86
C ALA A 601 -0.39 24.10 -4.25
N GLN A 602 0.47 23.95 -3.25
CA GLN A 602 0.61 22.68 -2.50
C GLN A 602 -0.71 22.26 -1.86
N MET A 603 -1.43 23.16 -1.19
CA MET A 603 -2.76 22.86 -0.62
C MET A 603 -3.76 22.36 -1.67
N LYS A 604 -3.71 22.89 -2.89
CA LYS A 604 -4.58 22.43 -3.99
C LYS A 604 -4.24 21.00 -4.40
N ILE A 605 -2.95 20.67 -4.47
CA ILE A 605 -2.49 19.30 -4.78
C ILE A 605 -2.87 18.34 -3.65
N GLU A 606 -2.61 18.73 -2.40
CA GLU A 606 -3.00 17.94 -1.22
C GLU A 606 -4.49 17.62 -1.24
N THR A 607 -5.34 18.62 -1.56
CA THR A 607 -6.80 18.43 -1.66
C THR A 607 -7.18 17.49 -2.81
N ASN A 608 -6.52 17.60 -3.96
CA ASN A 608 -6.76 16.70 -5.10
C ASN A 608 -6.36 15.27 -4.76
N ASN A 609 -5.17 15.08 -4.19
CA ASN A 609 -4.69 13.79 -3.76
C ASN A 609 -5.59 13.14 -2.68
N TYR A 610 -6.11 13.95 -1.74
CA TYR A 610 -7.12 13.49 -0.77
C TYR A 610 -8.38 13.00 -1.49
N GLY A 611 -8.89 13.76 -2.48
CA GLY A 611 -10.05 13.35 -3.27
C GLY A 611 -9.84 12.03 -4.01
N ILE A 612 -8.64 11.79 -4.55
CA ILE A 612 -8.28 10.52 -5.21
C ILE A 612 -8.32 9.36 -4.20
N ARG A 613 -7.72 9.54 -3.01
CA ARG A 613 -7.74 8.51 -1.96
C ARG A 613 -9.15 8.26 -1.41
N GLU A 614 -9.94 9.30 -1.24
CA GLU A 614 -11.34 9.19 -0.79
C GLU A 614 -12.19 8.42 -1.82
N ASN A 615 -12.02 8.70 -3.11
CA ASN A 615 -12.70 7.96 -4.16
C ASN A 615 -12.27 6.49 -4.21
N LEU A 616 -10.96 6.22 -4.12
CA LEU A 616 -10.45 4.85 -4.06
C LEU A 616 -11.10 4.07 -2.92
N LEU A 617 -11.20 4.69 -1.73
CA LEU A 617 -11.83 4.07 -0.57
C LEU A 617 -13.31 3.79 -0.81
N LYS A 618 -14.09 4.73 -1.38
CA LYS A 618 -15.52 4.56 -1.64
C LYS A 618 -15.81 3.38 -2.58
N TYR A 619 -14.94 3.15 -3.57
CA TYR A 619 -15.05 1.98 -4.44
C TYR A 619 -14.61 0.69 -3.73
N ASP A 620 -13.52 0.74 -2.92
CA ASP A 620 -13.05 -0.44 -2.19
C ASP A 620 -13.95 -0.82 -1.00
N GLU A 621 -14.79 0.10 -0.47
CA GLU A 621 -15.78 -0.23 0.56
C GLU A 621 -16.75 -1.32 0.08
N VAL A 622 -17.20 -1.27 -1.17
CA VAL A 622 -18.08 -2.30 -1.76
C VAL A 622 -17.37 -3.65 -1.78
N MET A 623 -16.14 -3.66 -2.26
CA MET A 623 -15.31 -4.87 -2.27
C MET A 623 -14.99 -5.34 -0.86
N ASN A 624 -14.85 -4.44 0.11
CA ASN A 624 -14.53 -4.80 1.48
C ASN A 624 -15.69 -5.50 2.18
N GLU A 625 -16.93 -5.03 1.99
CA GLU A 625 -18.12 -5.70 2.51
C GLU A 625 -18.23 -7.13 1.97
N GLN A 626 -18.03 -7.32 0.68
CA GLN A 626 -18.05 -8.62 0.03
C GLN A 626 -16.89 -9.52 0.49
N ARG A 627 -15.71 -8.95 0.64
CA ARG A 627 -14.50 -9.63 1.13
C ARG A 627 -14.70 -10.16 2.54
N GLU A 628 -15.31 -9.40 3.43
CA GLU A 628 -15.60 -9.81 4.80
C GLU A 628 -16.50 -11.06 4.84
N VAL A 629 -17.57 -11.07 4.05
CA VAL A 629 -18.47 -12.23 3.93
C VAL A 629 -17.72 -13.49 3.47
N ILE A 630 -16.94 -13.35 2.39
CA ILE A 630 -16.20 -14.49 1.81
C ILE A 630 -15.10 -14.98 2.76
N TYR A 631 -14.37 -14.08 3.40
CA TYR A 631 -13.29 -14.44 4.31
C TYR A 631 -13.81 -15.06 5.61
N GLU A 632 -14.98 -14.63 6.08
CA GLU A 632 -15.65 -15.25 7.23
C GLU A 632 -16.12 -16.68 6.91
N GLU A 633 -16.80 -16.89 5.78
CA GLU A 633 -17.19 -18.22 5.33
C GLU A 633 -15.97 -19.15 5.19
N ARG A 634 -14.91 -18.63 4.58
CA ARG A 634 -13.65 -19.34 4.40
C ARG A 634 -13.01 -19.71 5.75
N ARG A 635 -13.05 -18.79 6.71
CA ARG A 635 -12.51 -18.98 8.07
C ARG A 635 -13.22 -20.12 8.79
N ARG A 636 -14.54 -20.19 8.70
CA ARG A 636 -15.34 -21.26 9.29
C ARG A 636 -14.94 -22.64 8.75
N VAL A 637 -14.67 -22.72 7.46
CA VAL A 637 -14.19 -23.97 6.84
C VAL A 637 -12.78 -24.35 7.35
N LEU A 638 -11.88 -23.38 7.50
CA LEU A 638 -10.52 -23.58 8.02
C LEU A 638 -10.51 -23.96 9.51
N ASP A 639 -11.44 -23.43 10.29
CA ASP A 639 -11.59 -23.76 11.72
C ASP A 639 -12.15 -25.17 11.95
N GLY A 640 -12.46 -25.90 10.88
CA GLY A 640 -12.87 -27.31 10.94
C GLY A 640 -14.34 -27.49 11.28
N GLU A 641 -15.19 -26.47 11.13
CA GLU A 641 -16.63 -26.62 11.27
C GLU A 641 -17.18 -27.69 10.31
N SER A 642 -18.18 -28.46 10.76
CA SER A 642 -18.89 -29.37 9.87
C SER A 642 -19.73 -28.60 8.88
N MET A 643 -19.41 -28.73 7.59
CA MET A 643 -20.13 -28.02 6.52
C MET A 643 -21.42 -28.76 6.10
N ARG A 644 -21.73 -29.94 6.64
CA ARG A 644 -22.89 -30.75 6.25
C ARG A 644 -24.20 -29.95 6.20
N ASN A 645 -24.48 -29.21 7.26
CA ASN A 645 -25.73 -28.43 7.33
C ASN A 645 -25.77 -27.31 6.31
N VAL A 646 -24.60 -26.68 6.02
CA VAL A 646 -24.47 -25.65 4.99
C VAL A 646 -24.73 -26.25 3.61
N ILE A 647 -24.17 -27.41 3.32
CA ILE A 647 -24.34 -28.10 2.03
C ILE A 647 -25.78 -28.59 1.88
N ILE A 648 -26.42 -29.16 2.92
CA ILE A 648 -27.84 -29.51 2.86
C ILE A 648 -28.72 -28.31 2.58
N LYS A 649 -28.38 -27.16 3.16
CA LYS A 649 -29.06 -25.90 2.86
C LYS A 649 -28.86 -25.48 1.41
N MET A 650 -27.62 -25.54 0.89
CA MET A 650 -27.33 -25.25 -0.52
C MET A 650 -28.14 -26.15 -1.46
N ILE A 651 -28.18 -27.43 -1.20
CA ILE A 651 -28.98 -28.40 -1.98
C ILE A 651 -30.47 -28.03 -1.95
N SER A 652 -30.96 -27.66 -0.78
CA SER A 652 -32.35 -27.26 -0.59
C SER A 652 -32.70 -25.99 -1.36
N ASP A 653 -31.84 -24.97 -1.24
CA ASP A 653 -32.01 -23.68 -1.90
C ASP A 653 -31.95 -23.84 -3.43
N ILE A 654 -31.08 -24.69 -3.96
CA ILE A 654 -30.99 -24.95 -5.42
C ILE A 654 -32.28 -25.64 -5.92
N ALA A 655 -32.78 -26.65 -5.19
CA ALA A 655 -34.00 -27.36 -5.57
C ALA A 655 -35.23 -26.40 -5.54
N GLU A 656 -35.32 -25.56 -4.50
CA GLU A 656 -36.43 -24.61 -4.35
C GLU A 656 -36.35 -23.51 -5.42
N ASN A 657 -35.15 -22.95 -5.69
CA ASN A 657 -34.94 -21.92 -6.71
C ASN A 657 -35.23 -22.42 -8.14
N ALA A 658 -34.83 -23.67 -8.46
CA ALA A 658 -35.14 -24.26 -9.76
C ALA A 658 -36.66 -24.31 -10.02
N VAL A 659 -37.44 -24.62 -9.00
CA VAL A 659 -38.92 -24.63 -9.09
C VAL A 659 -39.45 -23.17 -9.23
N ASP A 660 -38.86 -22.21 -8.49
CA ASP A 660 -39.33 -20.81 -8.55
C ASP A 660 -39.07 -20.18 -9.91
N LEU A 661 -37.95 -20.51 -10.52
CA LEU A 661 -37.59 -19.96 -11.85
C LEU A 661 -38.40 -20.60 -12.98
N SER A 662 -38.71 -21.90 -12.87
CA SER A 662 -39.42 -22.63 -13.95
C SER A 662 -40.94 -22.60 -13.84
N ILE A 663 -41.49 -22.33 -12.65
CA ILE A 663 -42.94 -22.40 -12.38
C ILE A 663 -43.43 -21.11 -11.74
N PRO A 664 -44.18 -20.26 -12.47
CA PRO A 664 -44.86 -19.07 -11.91
C PRO A 664 -45.92 -19.45 -10.86
N ASP A 665 -46.16 -18.56 -9.89
CA ASP A 665 -47.03 -18.84 -8.73
C ASP A 665 -48.52 -19.08 -9.08
N ASP A 666 -48.98 -18.54 -10.20
CA ASP A 666 -50.40 -18.56 -10.61
C ASP A 666 -50.74 -19.66 -11.65
N GLN A 667 -49.80 -20.56 -11.97
CA GLN A 667 -50.01 -21.61 -12.97
C GLN A 667 -50.61 -22.90 -12.40
N GLN A 668 -51.47 -23.53 -13.19
CA GLN A 668 -51.97 -24.87 -12.89
C GLN A 668 -50.89 -25.93 -13.19
N THR A 669 -50.96 -27.06 -12.53
CA THR A 669 -49.99 -28.16 -12.66
C THR A 669 -49.82 -28.65 -14.11
N SER A 670 -50.89 -28.58 -14.92
CA SER A 670 -50.87 -28.94 -16.35
C SER A 670 -50.01 -28.03 -17.22
N ASP A 671 -49.71 -26.82 -16.75
CA ASP A 671 -49.07 -25.74 -17.54
C ASP A 671 -47.62 -25.55 -17.12
N TRP A 672 -47.10 -26.35 -16.16
CA TRP A 672 -45.75 -26.24 -15.65
C TRP A 672 -44.70 -26.63 -16.68
N ASP A 673 -43.65 -25.82 -16.87
CA ASP A 673 -42.52 -26.14 -17.74
C ASP A 673 -41.53 -27.09 -17.09
N LEU A 674 -41.84 -28.37 -17.10
CA LEU A 674 -40.97 -29.40 -16.56
C LEU A 674 -39.68 -29.58 -17.36
N LYS A 675 -39.60 -29.11 -18.61
CA LYS A 675 -38.36 -29.17 -19.39
C LYS A 675 -37.38 -28.14 -18.88
N GLU A 676 -37.89 -26.93 -18.61
CA GLU A 676 -37.07 -25.89 -18.02
C GLU A 676 -36.61 -26.28 -16.62
N LEU A 677 -37.51 -26.80 -15.76
CA LEU A 677 -37.16 -27.31 -14.44
C LEU A 677 -36.04 -28.38 -14.50
N ASN A 678 -36.20 -29.35 -15.36
CA ASN A 678 -35.21 -30.43 -15.52
C ASN A 678 -33.89 -29.88 -16.09
N SER A 679 -33.92 -28.91 -16.98
CA SER A 679 -32.70 -28.28 -17.52
C SER A 679 -31.91 -27.49 -16.48
N LEU A 680 -32.57 -26.90 -15.49
CA LEU A 680 -31.94 -26.19 -14.39
C LEU A 680 -31.43 -27.14 -13.29
N LEU A 681 -32.17 -28.19 -12.98
CA LEU A 681 -31.89 -29.02 -11.81
C LEU A 681 -30.93 -30.19 -12.08
N LEU A 682 -31.11 -30.91 -13.20
CA LEU A 682 -30.34 -32.14 -13.46
C LEU A 682 -28.83 -31.94 -13.65
N PRO A 683 -28.35 -30.83 -14.23
CA PRO A 683 -26.90 -30.59 -14.33
C PRO A 683 -26.22 -30.43 -12.97
N VAL A 684 -26.95 -30.04 -11.93
CA VAL A 684 -26.43 -29.76 -10.59
C VAL A 684 -26.71 -30.88 -9.64
N ILE A 685 -27.94 -31.34 -9.56
CA ILE A 685 -28.38 -32.44 -8.69
C ILE A 685 -28.85 -33.62 -9.56
N PRO A 686 -28.11 -34.74 -9.59
CA PRO A 686 -28.42 -35.87 -10.49
C PRO A 686 -29.58 -36.75 -9.94
N ILE A 687 -30.77 -36.14 -9.73
CA ILE A 687 -32.02 -36.88 -9.43
C ILE A 687 -32.61 -37.46 -10.71
N ALA A 688 -33.65 -38.27 -10.57
CA ALA A 688 -34.41 -38.73 -11.70
C ALA A 688 -35.13 -37.55 -12.39
N PRO A 689 -35.27 -37.54 -13.75
CA PRO A 689 -36.05 -36.47 -14.41
C PRO A 689 -37.45 -36.33 -13.83
N VAL A 690 -37.80 -35.10 -13.48
CA VAL A 690 -39.13 -34.79 -12.92
C VAL A 690 -40.21 -35.01 -14.01
N VAL A 691 -41.10 -35.96 -13.76
CA VAL A 691 -42.23 -36.28 -14.61
C VAL A 691 -43.47 -36.32 -13.71
N LEU A 692 -44.53 -35.67 -14.12
CA LEU A 692 -45.82 -35.67 -13.41
C LEU A 692 -46.71 -36.78 -13.94
N GLY A 693 -47.25 -37.60 -13.04
CA GLY A 693 -48.22 -38.63 -13.29
C GLY A 693 -49.66 -38.12 -13.13
N GLU A 694 -50.66 -38.99 -13.43
CA GLU A 694 -52.07 -38.68 -13.22
C GLU A 694 -52.44 -38.37 -11.75
N GLU A 695 -51.66 -38.90 -10.82
CA GLU A 695 -51.81 -38.69 -9.37
C GLU A 695 -51.34 -37.29 -8.95
N ASP A 696 -50.46 -36.63 -9.73
CA ASP A 696 -49.87 -35.34 -9.43
C ASP A 696 -50.72 -34.14 -9.94
N ALA A 697 -51.89 -34.38 -10.54
CA ALA A 697 -52.75 -33.34 -11.14
C ALA A 697 -53.22 -32.23 -10.16
N LYS A 698 -53.10 -32.46 -8.84
CA LYS A 698 -53.42 -31.50 -7.78
C LYS A 698 -52.22 -31.06 -6.97
N LEU A 699 -51.00 -31.36 -7.41
CA LEU A 699 -49.79 -31.02 -6.72
C LEU A 699 -49.62 -29.50 -6.71
N THR A 700 -49.35 -28.93 -5.54
CA THR A 700 -49.04 -27.51 -5.42
C THR A 700 -47.54 -27.28 -5.64
N LYS A 701 -47.19 -26.05 -6.06
CA LYS A 701 -45.81 -25.66 -6.22
C LYS A 701 -44.94 -25.93 -4.94
N ASN A 702 -45.52 -25.66 -3.76
CA ASN A 702 -44.86 -25.89 -2.49
C ASN A 702 -44.63 -27.37 -2.17
N GLU A 703 -45.61 -28.23 -2.53
CA GLU A 703 -45.45 -29.68 -2.39
C GLU A 703 -44.38 -30.24 -3.33
N LEU A 704 -44.30 -29.72 -4.56
CA LEU A 704 -43.22 -30.06 -5.48
C LEU A 704 -41.83 -29.64 -4.93
N LYS A 705 -41.69 -28.39 -4.41
CA LYS A 705 -40.47 -27.95 -3.74
C LYS A 705 -40.06 -28.91 -2.61
N HIS A 706 -41.00 -29.24 -1.75
CA HIS A 706 -40.76 -30.14 -0.62
C HIS A 706 -40.31 -31.53 -1.06
N ARG A 707 -41.01 -32.11 -2.08
CA ARG A 707 -40.65 -33.41 -2.66
C ARG A 707 -39.26 -33.42 -3.26
N LEU A 708 -38.91 -32.45 -4.09
CA LEU A 708 -37.59 -32.34 -4.74
C LEU A 708 -36.48 -32.11 -3.71
N LYS A 709 -36.73 -31.29 -2.71
CA LYS A 709 -35.82 -31.09 -1.57
C LYS A 709 -35.53 -32.37 -0.81
N GLU A 710 -36.58 -33.13 -0.43
CA GLU A 710 -36.38 -34.39 0.26
C GLU A 710 -35.65 -35.42 -0.60
N GLU A 711 -35.94 -35.49 -1.89
CA GLU A 711 -35.30 -36.40 -2.82
C GLU A 711 -33.80 -36.07 -2.98
N ALA A 712 -33.50 -34.77 -3.15
CA ALA A 712 -32.12 -34.31 -3.24
C ALA A 712 -31.31 -34.55 -1.95
N ILE A 713 -31.92 -34.34 -0.78
CA ILE A 713 -31.27 -34.63 0.52
C ILE A 713 -31.01 -36.15 0.68
N LYS A 714 -32.01 -37.00 0.36
CA LYS A 714 -31.83 -38.45 0.39
C LYS A 714 -30.71 -38.91 -0.55
N LEU A 715 -30.63 -38.32 -1.73
CA LEU A 715 -29.54 -38.61 -2.67
C LEU A 715 -28.18 -38.23 -2.07
N TYR A 716 -28.09 -37.09 -1.38
CA TYR A 716 -26.86 -36.69 -0.70
C TYR A 716 -26.52 -37.61 0.49
N GLU A 717 -27.50 -38.03 1.30
CA GLU A 717 -27.30 -39.01 2.36
C GLU A 717 -26.85 -40.39 1.83
N ALA A 718 -27.39 -40.82 0.69
CA ALA A 718 -26.91 -42.02 0.01
C ALA A 718 -25.44 -41.84 -0.45
N LYS A 719 -25.09 -40.62 -0.92
CA LYS A 719 -23.71 -40.28 -1.29
C LYS A 719 -22.77 -40.29 -0.09
N GLU A 720 -23.20 -39.78 1.07
CA GLU A 720 -22.44 -39.84 2.31
C GLU A 720 -22.15 -41.27 2.71
N ALA A 721 -23.09 -42.21 2.53
CA ALA A 721 -22.96 -43.61 2.86
C ALA A 721 -21.98 -44.39 1.96
N GLU A 722 -21.59 -43.87 0.80
CA GLU A 722 -20.54 -44.46 -0.05
C GLU A 722 -19.14 -44.39 0.60
N PHE A 723 -18.93 -43.47 1.55
CA PHE A 723 -17.62 -43.27 2.19
C PHE A 723 -17.47 -44.14 3.46
N PRO A 724 -16.35 -44.88 3.59
CA PRO A 724 -16.12 -45.78 4.72
C PRO A 724 -16.06 -45.05 6.07
N GLU A 725 -15.55 -43.83 6.09
CA GLU A 725 -15.42 -43.03 7.30
C GLU A 725 -16.14 -41.67 7.08
N ALA A 726 -16.99 -41.30 8.04
CA ALA A 726 -17.73 -40.02 7.96
C ALA A 726 -16.80 -38.78 7.86
N GLU A 727 -15.61 -38.82 8.44
CA GLU A 727 -14.67 -37.71 8.39
C GLU A 727 -14.09 -37.48 6.97
N GLN A 728 -14.00 -38.54 6.15
CA GLN A 728 -13.51 -38.40 4.78
C GLN A 728 -14.42 -37.51 3.94
N ILE A 729 -15.73 -37.70 4.01
CA ILE A 729 -16.64 -36.80 3.27
C ILE A 729 -16.67 -35.42 3.86
N ARG A 730 -16.51 -35.25 5.19
CA ARG A 730 -16.41 -33.91 5.80
C ARG A 730 -15.18 -33.18 5.30
N GLU A 731 -14.04 -33.87 5.13
CA GLU A 731 -12.85 -33.24 4.54
C GLU A 731 -13.04 -32.90 3.06
N ILE A 732 -13.70 -33.78 2.30
CA ILE A 732 -14.04 -33.50 0.89
C ILE A 732 -14.94 -32.27 0.78
N GLU A 733 -15.98 -32.17 1.63
CA GLU A 733 -16.85 -30.99 1.69
C GLU A 733 -16.02 -29.70 1.89
N ARG A 734 -15.10 -29.72 2.86
CA ARG A 734 -14.21 -28.57 3.14
C ARG A 734 -13.31 -28.23 1.95
N VAL A 735 -12.66 -29.24 1.36
CA VAL A 735 -11.76 -29.06 0.21
C VAL A 735 -12.49 -28.50 -1.00
N VAL A 736 -13.64 -29.08 -1.34
CA VAL A 736 -14.45 -28.65 -2.50
C VAL A 736 -14.93 -27.21 -2.29
N LEU A 737 -15.50 -26.93 -1.11
CA LEU A 737 -16.03 -25.61 -0.80
C LEU A 737 -14.93 -24.53 -0.86
N LEU A 738 -13.77 -24.76 -0.23
CA LEU A 738 -12.63 -23.84 -0.30
C LEU A 738 -12.19 -23.58 -1.74
N LYS A 739 -12.01 -24.63 -2.53
CA LYS A 739 -11.55 -24.52 -3.91
C LYS A 739 -12.54 -23.75 -4.79
N VAL A 740 -13.83 -24.00 -4.61
CA VAL A 740 -14.88 -23.30 -5.37
C VAL A 740 -14.94 -21.82 -4.96
N ILE A 741 -14.96 -21.54 -3.65
CA ILE A 741 -14.93 -20.15 -3.13
C ILE A 741 -13.74 -19.41 -3.70
N ASP A 742 -12.52 -19.96 -3.60
CA ASP A 742 -11.31 -19.30 -4.04
C ASP A 742 -11.33 -18.98 -5.54
N ASN A 743 -11.75 -19.95 -6.36
CA ASN A 743 -11.83 -19.74 -7.81
C ASN A 743 -12.84 -18.65 -8.19
N LYS A 744 -14.05 -18.69 -7.59
CA LYS A 744 -15.12 -17.73 -7.90
C LYS A 744 -14.76 -16.33 -7.38
N TRP A 745 -14.20 -16.26 -6.17
CA TRP A 745 -13.76 -15.00 -5.59
C TRP A 745 -12.66 -14.32 -6.41
N MET A 746 -11.64 -15.07 -6.84
CA MET A 746 -10.60 -14.52 -7.72
C MET A 746 -11.15 -14.02 -9.06
N SER A 747 -12.16 -14.72 -9.63
CA SER A 747 -12.82 -14.23 -10.84
C SER A 747 -13.60 -12.95 -10.58
N HIS A 748 -14.32 -12.91 -9.47
CA HIS A 748 -15.11 -11.75 -9.08
C HIS A 748 -14.27 -10.50 -8.82
N ILE A 749 -13.08 -10.63 -8.23
CA ILE A 749 -12.14 -9.51 -8.08
C ILE A 749 -11.79 -8.91 -9.45
N ASP A 750 -11.46 -9.75 -10.43
CA ASP A 750 -11.16 -9.32 -11.80
C ASP A 750 -12.37 -8.62 -12.44
N ASP A 751 -13.56 -9.21 -12.32
CA ASP A 751 -14.79 -8.65 -12.91
C ASP A 751 -15.14 -7.29 -12.29
N MET A 752 -14.97 -7.13 -10.98
CA MET A 752 -15.17 -5.86 -10.28
C MET A 752 -14.12 -4.82 -10.65
N ASP A 753 -12.88 -5.19 -10.90
CA ASP A 753 -11.85 -4.28 -11.39
C ASP A 753 -12.18 -3.79 -12.82
N GLN A 754 -12.67 -4.67 -13.69
CA GLN A 754 -13.14 -4.30 -15.03
C GLN A 754 -14.37 -3.37 -14.97
N LEU A 755 -15.34 -3.68 -14.10
CA LEU A 755 -16.50 -2.81 -13.88
C LEU A 755 -16.06 -1.41 -13.43
N ARG A 756 -15.11 -1.30 -12.49
CA ARG A 756 -14.61 -0.01 -11.99
C ARG A 756 -13.99 0.84 -13.10
N GLN A 757 -13.28 0.21 -14.04
CA GLN A 757 -12.65 0.92 -15.15
C GLN A 757 -13.69 1.44 -16.16
N GLY A 758 -14.76 0.67 -16.41
CA GLY A 758 -15.82 1.02 -17.37
C GLY A 758 -16.88 1.97 -16.81
N ILE A 759 -17.12 1.96 -15.51
CA ILE A 759 -18.27 2.63 -14.87
C ILE A 759 -18.24 4.15 -15.01
N GLY A 760 -17.06 4.76 -15.19
CA GLY A 760 -16.90 6.19 -15.37
C GLY A 760 -17.69 6.75 -16.57
N LEU A 761 -17.94 5.94 -17.59
CA LEU A 761 -18.72 6.32 -18.76
C LEU A 761 -20.21 6.58 -18.44
N GLN A 762 -20.73 6.03 -17.35
CA GLN A 762 -22.11 6.25 -16.90
C GLN A 762 -22.36 7.72 -16.51
N ALA A 763 -21.30 8.46 -16.18
CA ALA A 763 -21.42 9.90 -15.92
C ALA A 763 -21.95 10.69 -17.12
N TYR A 764 -21.65 10.26 -18.35
CA TYR A 764 -22.22 10.87 -19.57
C TYR A 764 -23.74 10.66 -19.67
N GLY A 765 -24.27 9.56 -19.10
CA GLY A 765 -25.69 9.28 -18.97
C GLY A 765 -26.37 9.98 -17.77
N GLN A 766 -25.70 10.92 -17.10
CA GLN A 766 -26.15 11.61 -15.88
C GLN A 766 -26.46 10.68 -14.71
N ARG A 767 -25.84 9.49 -14.67
CA ARG A 767 -25.89 8.57 -13.55
C ARG A 767 -24.66 8.74 -12.68
N ASP A 768 -24.82 8.57 -11.37
CA ASP A 768 -23.69 8.58 -10.45
C ASP A 768 -22.90 7.28 -10.60
N PRO A 769 -21.63 7.32 -11.06
CA PRO A 769 -20.82 6.12 -11.28
C PRO A 769 -20.65 5.25 -10.02
N LEU A 770 -20.61 5.85 -8.83
CA LEU A 770 -20.47 5.11 -7.59
C LEU A 770 -21.75 4.32 -7.25
N VAL A 771 -22.91 4.91 -7.48
CA VAL A 771 -24.20 4.24 -7.26
C VAL A 771 -24.37 3.06 -8.24
N GLU A 772 -24.07 3.27 -9.52
CA GLU A 772 -24.12 2.21 -10.53
C GLU A 772 -23.12 1.09 -10.22
N TYR A 773 -21.91 1.44 -9.77
CA TYR A 773 -20.90 0.46 -9.33
C TYR A 773 -21.41 -0.38 -8.15
N LYS A 774 -22.04 0.24 -7.16
CA LYS A 774 -22.64 -0.46 -6.03
C LYS A 774 -23.72 -1.44 -6.49
N MET A 775 -24.66 -0.98 -7.31
CA MET A 775 -25.77 -1.82 -7.79
C MET A 775 -25.26 -3.01 -8.59
N SER A 776 -24.46 -2.77 -9.63
CA SER A 776 -23.89 -3.83 -10.45
C SER A 776 -22.98 -4.78 -9.64
N GLY A 777 -22.21 -4.23 -8.71
CA GLY A 777 -21.33 -5.03 -7.83
C GLY A 777 -22.10 -5.96 -6.90
N TYR A 778 -23.27 -5.57 -6.39
CA TYR A 778 -24.12 -6.46 -5.60
C TYR A 778 -24.77 -7.54 -6.47
N GLU A 779 -25.25 -7.20 -7.66
CA GLU A 779 -25.80 -8.19 -8.60
C GLU A 779 -24.76 -9.24 -8.99
N MET A 780 -23.51 -8.81 -9.27
CA MET A 780 -22.40 -9.71 -9.58
C MET A 780 -22.02 -10.58 -8.39
N PHE A 781 -22.07 -10.05 -7.17
CA PHE A 781 -21.77 -10.80 -5.95
C PHE A 781 -22.84 -11.86 -5.67
N ASP A 782 -24.12 -11.52 -5.84
CA ASP A 782 -25.24 -12.45 -5.71
C ASP A 782 -25.14 -13.59 -6.73
N ALA A 783 -24.81 -13.27 -7.99
CA ALA A 783 -24.56 -14.26 -9.03
C ALA A 783 -23.38 -15.17 -8.70
N MET A 784 -22.29 -14.61 -8.18
CA MET A 784 -21.12 -15.37 -7.74
C MET A 784 -21.47 -16.32 -6.58
N THR A 785 -22.21 -15.87 -5.57
CA THR A 785 -22.61 -16.69 -4.43
C THR A 785 -23.56 -17.83 -4.84
N ALA A 786 -24.46 -17.58 -5.78
CA ALA A 786 -25.29 -18.61 -6.39
C ALA A 786 -24.42 -19.66 -7.13
N ALA A 787 -23.44 -19.20 -7.93
CA ALA A 787 -22.53 -20.08 -8.64
C ALA A 787 -21.63 -20.91 -7.69
N ILE A 788 -21.24 -20.36 -6.52
CA ILE A 788 -20.52 -21.13 -5.49
C ILE A 788 -21.36 -22.28 -4.98
N ARG A 789 -22.66 -22.05 -4.70
CA ARG A 789 -23.59 -23.08 -4.23
C ARG A 789 -23.77 -24.18 -5.28
N GLU A 790 -24.04 -23.82 -6.51
CA GLU A 790 -24.26 -24.77 -7.62
C GLU A 790 -23.00 -25.60 -7.89
N ASP A 791 -21.85 -24.97 -8.05
CA ASP A 791 -20.61 -25.68 -8.34
C ASP A 791 -20.17 -26.59 -7.20
N THR A 792 -20.35 -26.16 -5.94
CA THR A 792 -20.06 -26.99 -4.78
C THR A 792 -20.92 -28.24 -4.77
N VAL A 793 -22.23 -28.07 -4.90
CA VAL A 793 -23.18 -29.20 -4.91
C VAL A 793 -22.92 -30.14 -6.08
N ARG A 794 -22.73 -29.58 -7.29
CA ARG A 794 -22.40 -30.34 -8.50
C ARG A 794 -21.15 -31.19 -8.33
N ILE A 795 -20.07 -30.64 -7.82
CA ILE A 795 -18.80 -31.35 -7.64
C ILE A 795 -18.96 -32.43 -6.59
N LEU A 796 -19.65 -32.17 -5.47
CA LEU A 796 -19.85 -33.14 -4.41
C LEU A 796 -20.63 -34.37 -4.89
N PHE A 797 -21.69 -34.22 -5.68
CA PHE A 797 -22.46 -35.35 -6.23
C PHE A 797 -21.63 -36.17 -7.22
N HIS A 798 -20.69 -35.59 -7.92
CA HIS A 798 -19.88 -36.27 -8.95
C HIS A 798 -18.52 -36.80 -8.42
N THR A 799 -18.18 -36.51 -7.17
CA THR A 799 -16.92 -36.97 -6.56
C THR A 799 -16.98 -38.50 -6.34
N ARG A 800 -15.92 -39.25 -6.72
CA ARG A 800 -15.78 -40.69 -6.52
C ARG A 800 -14.67 -41.00 -5.52
N VAL A 801 -14.83 -42.09 -4.78
CA VAL A 801 -13.84 -42.53 -3.77
C VAL A 801 -12.70 -43.26 -4.45
N GLU A 802 -11.63 -42.53 -4.83
CA GLU A 802 -10.47 -43.21 -5.43
C GLU A 802 -9.11 -42.91 -4.76
N GLN A 803 -8.93 -41.86 -3.96
CA GLN A 803 -7.63 -41.58 -3.30
C GLN A 803 -7.74 -40.56 -2.13
N LYS A 804 -6.65 -40.49 -1.32
CA LYS A 804 -6.46 -39.44 -0.30
C LYS A 804 -6.55 -38.08 -0.97
N VAL A 805 -7.53 -37.29 -0.57
CA VAL A 805 -7.72 -35.92 -1.11
C VAL A 805 -6.78 -34.98 -0.37
N GLU A 806 -5.82 -34.41 -1.07
CA GLU A 806 -4.97 -33.33 -0.57
C GLU A 806 -5.50 -31.98 -1.05
N ARG A 807 -5.43 -30.99 -0.19
CA ARG A 807 -5.80 -29.61 -0.54
C ARG A 807 -4.75 -29.00 -1.44
N GLU A 808 -5.16 -28.47 -2.58
CA GLU A 808 -4.30 -27.73 -3.48
C GLU A 808 -4.77 -26.28 -3.61
N PRO A 809 -3.87 -25.30 -3.63
CA PRO A 809 -4.25 -23.89 -3.83
C PRO A 809 -4.85 -23.72 -5.24
N ALA A 810 -5.92 -22.91 -5.32
CA ALA A 810 -6.62 -22.63 -6.56
C ALA A 810 -5.75 -21.89 -7.60
N ALA A 811 -4.74 -21.13 -7.12
CA ALA A 811 -3.77 -20.46 -7.97
C ALA A 811 -2.39 -20.39 -7.29
N LYS A 812 -1.33 -20.31 -8.11
CA LYS A 812 0.03 -20.10 -7.62
C LYS A 812 0.31 -18.61 -7.57
N VAL A 813 0.73 -18.13 -6.39
CA VAL A 813 1.22 -16.75 -6.22
C VAL A 813 2.49 -16.57 -7.04
N THR A 814 2.57 -15.52 -7.84
CA THR A 814 3.74 -15.19 -8.67
C THR A 814 4.48 -13.96 -8.18
N GLY A 815 3.86 -13.13 -7.35
CA GLY A 815 4.48 -11.94 -6.78
C GLY A 815 3.48 -11.06 -6.05
N THR A 816 4.01 -10.02 -5.42
CA THR A 816 3.26 -8.93 -4.81
C THR A 816 3.61 -7.62 -5.51
N ASN A 817 2.71 -6.64 -5.47
CA ASN A 817 2.95 -5.35 -6.13
C ASN A 817 3.96 -4.45 -5.41
N ARG A 818 4.46 -4.87 -4.25
CA ARG A 818 5.42 -4.12 -3.42
C ARG A 818 6.64 -4.95 -2.98
N ASP A 819 6.97 -6.03 -3.71
CA ASP A 819 8.16 -6.84 -3.41
C ASP A 819 9.44 -6.00 -3.52
N GLU A 820 9.97 -5.57 -2.38
CA GLU A 820 11.29 -4.92 -2.26
C GLU A 820 12.44 -5.94 -2.32
N SER A 821 12.14 -7.24 -2.29
CA SER A 821 13.08 -8.31 -1.94
C SER A 821 14.09 -8.71 -3.00
N LEU A 822 14.14 -8.05 -4.16
CA LEU A 822 15.12 -8.40 -5.18
C LEU A 822 16.23 -7.36 -5.36
N SER A 823 16.71 -6.77 -4.27
CA SER A 823 18.13 -6.46 -4.21
C SER A 823 18.88 -7.80 -4.02
N GLN A 824 18.88 -8.63 -5.05
CA GLN A 824 19.87 -9.67 -5.11
C GLN A 824 21.23 -8.96 -5.00
N ALA A 825 21.90 -9.13 -3.86
CA ALA A 825 23.33 -8.97 -3.81
C ALA A 825 23.86 -9.59 -5.12
N PRO A 826 24.72 -8.89 -5.89
CA PRO A 826 25.13 -9.38 -7.19
C PRO A 826 25.55 -10.82 -6.97
N LYS A 827 24.81 -11.77 -7.56
CA LYS A 827 25.21 -13.17 -7.54
C LYS A 827 26.61 -13.15 -8.08
N ARG A 828 27.58 -13.29 -7.19
CA ARG A 828 28.96 -13.50 -7.55
C ARG A 828 28.90 -14.68 -8.48
N ARG A 829 29.10 -14.44 -9.77
CA ARG A 829 29.22 -15.52 -10.73
C ARG A 829 30.37 -16.36 -10.25
N GLU A 830 30.11 -17.53 -9.69
CA GLU A 830 31.13 -18.50 -9.32
C GLU A 830 31.94 -19.00 -10.54
N ALA A 831 31.58 -18.62 -11.72
CA ALA A 831 32.37 -18.85 -12.91
C ALA A 831 33.25 -17.63 -13.19
N GLN A 832 34.52 -17.69 -12.80
CA GLN A 832 35.55 -16.78 -13.30
C GLN A 832 35.42 -16.68 -14.83
N LYS A 833 35.22 -15.48 -15.36
CA LYS A 833 35.27 -15.20 -16.78
C LYS A 833 36.66 -15.54 -17.28
N ILE A 834 36.81 -16.72 -17.93
CA ILE A 834 38.07 -17.15 -18.48
C ILE A 834 38.27 -16.41 -19.81
N TYR A 835 39.29 -15.59 -19.86
CA TYR A 835 39.61 -14.85 -21.08
C TYR A 835 40.39 -15.73 -22.04
N PRO A 836 40.36 -15.45 -23.36
CA PRO A 836 41.04 -16.28 -24.39
C PRO A 836 42.54 -16.55 -24.12
N ASN A 837 43.19 -15.68 -23.39
CA ASN A 837 44.64 -15.80 -23.10
C ASN A 837 44.93 -16.38 -21.71
N ASP A 838 43.94 -16.66 -20.88
CA ASP A 838 44.11 -17.26 -19.55
C ASP A 838 44.53 -18.73 -19.65
N PRO A 839 45.20 -19.28 -18.61
CA PRO A 839 45.49 -20.72 -18.55
C PRO A 839 44.19 -21.52 -18.64
N CYS A 840 44.18 -22.59 -19.42
CA CYS A 840 42.99 -23.41 -19.57
C CYS A 840 42.63 -24.14 -18.25
N PRO A 841 41.39 -24.08 -17.75
CA PRO A 841 40.98 -24.73 -16.49
C PRO A 841 41.06 -26.28 -16.55
N CYS A 842 41.26 -26.86 -17.72
CA CYS A 842 41.47 -28.32 -17.86
C CYS A 842 42.86 -28.80 -17.40
N GLY A 843 43.72 -27.91 -16.91
CA GLY A 843 45.07 -28.29 -16.41
C GLY A 843 46.11 -28.57 -17.49
N SER A 844 45.82 -28.29 -18.76
CA SER A 844 46.73 -28.60 -19.89
C SER A 844 47.91 -27.66 -20.06
N GLY A 845 48.02 -26.62 -19.22
CA GLY A 845 49.10 -25.60 -19.32
C GLY A 845 49.02 -24.69 -20.56
N LYS A 846 48.05 -24.91 -21.44
CA LYS A 846 47.85 -24.10 -22.66
C LYS A 846 46.82 -22.96 -22.41
N LYS A 847 46.93 -21.88 -23.22
CA LYS A 847 45.96 -20.78 -23.15
C LYS A 847 44.57 -21.29 -23.56
N PHE A 848 43.51 -20.76 -22.91
CA PHE A 848 42.10 -21.19 -23.11
C PHE A 848 41.71 -21.22 -24.59
N LYS A 849 42.05 -20.19 -25.37
CA LYS A 849 41.80 -20.14 -26.82
C LYS A 849 42.48 -21.27 -27.64
N GLN A 850 43.57 -21.86 -27.13
CA GLN A 850 44.34 -22.92 -27.80
C GLN A 850 43.96 -24.32 -27.29
N CYS A 851 43.05 -24.42 -26.30
CA CYS A 851 42.62 -25.67 -25.72
C CYS A 851 41.08 -25.79 -25.74
N CYS A 852 40.43 -25.77 -24.61
CA CYS A 852 38.97 -25.92 -24.51
C CYS A 852 38.18 -24.81 -25.21
N GLY A 853 38.68 -23.58 -25.26
CA GLY A 853 38.09 -22.43 -25.92
C GLY A 853 37.99 -22.61 -27.44
N ARG A 854 38.89 -23.42 -28.05
CA ARG A 854 38.85 -23.72 -29.50
C ARG A 854 37.63 -24.53 -29.93
N LYS A 855 37.14 -25.44 -29.03
CA LYS A 855 35.92 -26.23 -29.25
C LYS A 855 34.65 -25.38 -29.06
N LEU A 856 34.68 -24.38 -28.21
CA LEU A 856 33.57 -23.46 -27.98
C LEU A 856 33.40 -22.43 -29.12
N MET A 857 34.50 -21.97 -29.71
CA MET A 857 34.45 -21.06 -30.87
C MET A 857 33.99 -21.77 -32.16
N ALA A 858 34.34 -23.04 -32.34
CA ALA A 858 33.87 -23.83 -33.47
C ALA A 858 32.34 -24.11 -33.40
N LYS A 859 31.73 -24.16 -32.19
CA LYS A 859 30.30 -24.33 -32.04
C LYS A 859 29.49 -23.03 -32.19
N LYS A 860 30.13 -21.86 -32.23
CA LYS A 860 29.48 -20.56 -32.50
C LYS A 860 29.51 -20.15 -33.98
N GLN A 861 30.21 -20.89 -34.82
CA GLN A 861 30.31 -20.65 -36.28
C GLN A 861 29.56 -21.73 -37.11
N ALA A 862 28.96 -22.73 -36.46
CA ALA A 862 27.98 -23.65 -37.02
C ALA A 862 26.60 -23.30 -36.42
#